data_5ba83d7b5f524891aab270d965ea1bfe
#
_entry.id   5ba83d7b5f524891aab270d965ea1bfe
#
_cell.length_a   1.000
_cell.length_b   1.000
_cell.length_c   1.000
_cell.angle_alpha   90.00
_cell.angle_beta   90.00
_cell.angle_gamma   90.00
#
_symmetry.space_group_name_H-M   'P 1'
#
loop_
_entity.id
_entity.type
_entity.pdbx_description
1 polymer ?
#
loop_
_entity_poly.entity_id
_entity_poly.type
_entity_poly.pdbx_seq_one_letter_code
_entity_poly.pdbx_strand_id
1 'polypeptide(L)'
;MDITAHPESPVAAATLGRSAAVRPATHRALAARDRRLTEYPRWEEWRRQARVVKTEAVARLDDLLKTLEQSVTAWGGRVLWAHDAAAANRLILEVAREHGVNTVVKAKSMTTEEIGLNPALAAAGLQVLETDLGEFIVQLAGHPPAHLTAPALHLNRRQIAEIFAKHLGARVPAEPEALTRQAAAYLHPYFFEAQMGITGVNFASPDGTLILVENESNLRFTATLPKVHLALMGAEKIIPRLTDLEVMLRLLPASATGQRLTALVHFIRGLKVQPRGRQAFYLVILDNGRRRLAADPDMAEALYCLRCGACLNACPIFQVGAAHRYGRVYPGAIGILLAPYLAPTGDICDLCTQCGACQEICPVGIRLTEKILRLRHHSRRFRRLRLLSTAAGVVLNRPRWYRGLEPAWRGLAGLMARHGWGRLPALSPESFYRQRQDRQRAGESGTDSPGRPPLPDVKVTEISSPVRGEAGRGAETADPGLAATTLLARRLEEAGSTLEQVQGPAALARRVAAAPPPVWLEDHPWLRGLAAELEKLGVQPRVAVSEWAPEAGTAVTVALGAVPETGSVLVEAGGGPAAMLPFRAREHLILVPRARAGMSLSQALAWVHRLGPLVSWLTGPSRTADIEKVLVLGAQGPRSLKIILYQEET
;
A
#
# COMPACT_ATOMS: atom_id res chain seq x y z
N MET A 1 -9.71 29.50 -0.83
CA MET A 1 -9.05 28.99 0.39
C MET A 1 -7.83 28.22 -0.06
N ASP A 2 -6.65 28.65 0.36
CA ASP A 2 -5.40 28.09 -0.12
C ASP A 2 -5.09 26.79 0.65
N ILE A 3 -5.43 25.65 0.04
CA ILE A 3 -5.21 24.29 0.62
C ILE A 3 -3.79 23.78 0.28
N THR A 4 -2.96 24.62 -0.34
CA THR A 4 -1.69 24.23 -0.96
C THR A 4 -0.45 24.37 -0.08
N ALA A 5 -0.58 24.89 1.15
CA ALA A 5 0.56 25.14 2.03
C ALA A 5 1.07 23.83 2.70
N HIS A 6 2.21 23.33 2.26
CA HIS A 6 2.99 22.34 3.00
C HIS A 6 3.86 23.02 4.08
N PRO A 7 3.90 22.52 5.31
CA PRO A 7 4.75 23.07 6.34
C PRO A 7 6.20 22.62 6.14
N GLU A 8 7.06 23.53 5.80
CA GLU A 8 8.52 23.35 5.76
C GLU A 8 9.15 23.54 7.15
N SER A 9 8.72 22.89 8.19
CA SER A 9 9.39 23.04 9.49
C SER A 9 9.83 21.71 10.10
N PRO A 10 11.16 21.50 10.29
CA PRO A 10 11.69 20.38 11.07
C PRO A 10 11.16 20.32 12.52
N VAL A 11 10.69 21.44 13.05
CA VAL A 11 10.13 21.56 14.41
C VAL A 11 8.75 20.90 14.50
N ALA A 12 7.91 20.98 13.45
CA ALA A 12 6.62 20.31 13.41
C ALA A 12 6.76 18.77 13.43
N ALA A 13 7.77 18.23 12.74
CA ALA A 13 8.05 16.80 12.71
C ALA A 13 8.46 16.25 14.10
N ALA A 14 9.15 17.00 14.92
CA ALA A 14 9.56 16.58 16.27
C ALA A 14 8.35 16.52 17.24
N THR A 15 7.36 17.39 17.07
CA THR A 15 6.15 17.42 17.90
C THR A 15 5.16 16.31 17.53
N LEU A 16 5.11 15.91 16.26
CA LEU A 16 4.28 14.80 15.74
C LEU A 16 4.81 13.41 16.15
N GLY A 17 6.03 13.33 16.68
CA GLY A 17 6.78 12.07 16.87
C GLY A 17 6.29 11.12 17.96
N ARG A 18 5.23 11.43 18.73
CA ARG A 18 4.71 10.55 19.78
C ARG A 18 3.19 10.50 19.77
N SER A 19 2.60 9.89 18.75
CA SER A 19 1.15 9.68 18.73
C SER A 19 0.78 8.36 19.42
N ALA A 20 -0.13 8.42 20.38
CA ALA A 20 -0.71 7.25 21.02
C ALA A 20 -1.51 6.36 20.06
N ALA A 21 -1.89 6.89 18.89
CA ALA A 21 -2.65 6.16 17.86
C ALA A 21 -1.81 5.13 17.08
N VAL A 22 -0.50 5.37 16.93
CA VAL A 22 0.38 4.56 16.06
C VAL A 22 0.48 3.11 16.51
N ARG A 23 0.81 2.86 17.77
CA ARG A 23 1.03 1.51 18.29
C ARG A 23 -0.22 0.62 18.23
N PRO A 24 -1.41 1.06 18.67
CA PRO A 24 -2.62 0.25 18.51
C PRO A 24 -2.96 -0.04 17.05
N ALA A 25 -2.76 0.91 16.14
CA ALA A 25 -3.04 0.72 14.73
C ALA A 25 -2.10 -0.28 14.07
N THR A 26 -0.79 -0.23 14.37
CA THR A 26 0.19 -1.21 13.87
C THR A 26 -0.08 -2.61 14.41
N HIS A 27 -0.45 -2.75 15.68
CA HIS A 27 -0.84 -4.04 16.27
C HIS A 27 -2.09 -4.64 15.61
N ARG A 28 -3.12 -3.81 15.32
CA ARG A 28 -4.30 -4.27 14.55
C ARG A 28 -3.93 -4.77 13.16
N ALA A 29 -3.03 -4.06 12.48
CA ALA A 29 -2.55 -4.47 11.15
C ALA A 29 -1.78 -5.80 11.19
N LEU A 30 -0.91 -5.99 12.19
CA LEU A 30 -0.19 -7.26 12.41
C LEU A 30 -1.16 -8.41 12.69
N ALA A 31 -2.10 -8.22 13.60
CA ALA A 31 -3.10 -9.23 13.94
C ALA A 31 -3.99 -9.61 12.73
N ALA A 32 -4.35 -8.64 11.88
CA ALA A 32 -5.11 -8.91 10.67
C ALA A 32 -4.29 -9.73 9.65
N ARG A 33 -3.00 -9.38 9.48
CA ARG A 33 -2.07 -10.15 8.67
C ARG A 33 -1.92 -11.58 9.19
N ASP A 34 -1.66 -11.76 10.47
CA ASP A 34 -1.39 -13.08 11.05
C ASP A 34 -2.61 -13.99 10.90
N ARG A 35 -3.82 -13.48 11.15
CA ARG A 35 -5.07 -14.23 10.84
C ARG A 35 -5.14 -14.64 9.37
N ARG A 36 -4.74 -13.77 8.43
CA ARG A 36 -4.74 -14.12 7.00
C ARG A 36 -3.73 -15.22 6.68
N LEU A 37 -2.55 -15.19 7.30
CA LEU A 37 -1.51 -16.18 7.04
C LEU A 37 -1.89 -17.59 7.48
N THR A 38 -2.71 -17.75 8.53
CA THR A 38 -3.22 -19.08 8.92
C THR A 38 -4.04 -19.77 7.82
N GLU A 39 -4.61 -18.98 6.89
CA GLU A 39 -5.36 -19.48 5.74
C GLU A 39 -4.48 -19.72 4.50
N TYR A 40 -3.17 -19.44 4.60
CA TYR A 40 -2.23 -19.49 3.47
C TYR A 40 -1.12 -20.53 3.68
N PRO A 41 -1.43 -21.84 3.56
CA PRO A 41 -0.44 -22.91 3.80
C PRO A 41 0.77 -22.82 2.85
N ARG A 42 0.62 -22.21 1.69
CA ARG A 42 1.67 -22.02 0.69
C ARG A 42 2.40 -20.67 0.82
N TRP A 43 2.30 -19.98 1.94
CA TRP A 43 2.87 -18.65 2.14
C TRP A 43 4.36 -18.56 1.83
N GLU A 44 5.16 -19.50 2.35
CA GLU A 44 6.61 -19.52 2.15
C GLU A 44 6.99 -19.87 0.69
N GLU A 45 6.18 -20.66 0.02
CA GLU A 45 6.35 -20.93 -1.41
C GLU A 45 6.12 -19.65 -2.24
N TRP A 46 5.03 -18.94 -1.98
CA TRP A 46 4.75 -17.67 -2.66
C TRP A 46 5.81 -16.60 -2.39
N ARG A 47 6.34 -16.53 -1.16
CA ARG A 47 7.46 -15.64 -0.85
C ARG A 47 8.68 -15.94 -1.71
N ARG A 48 9.03 -17.21 -1.88
CA ARG A 48 10.14 -17.64 -2.76
C ARG A 48 9.86 -17.31 -4.22
N GLN A 49 8.66 -17.59 -4.72
CA GLN A 49 8.25 -17.25 -6.09
C GLN A 49 8.34 -15.74 -6.35
N ALA A 50 7.79 -14.91 -5.46
CA ALA A 50 7.85 -13.47 -5.59
C ALA A 50 9.30 -12.95 -5.58
N ARG A 51 10.17 -13.54 -4.76
CA ARG A 51 11.59 -13.22 -4.77
C ARG A 51 12.24 -13.54 -6.12
N VAL A 52 11.96 -14.71 -6.71
CA VAL A 52 12.46 -15.09 -8.03
C VAL A 52 12.00 -14.09 -9.09
N VAL A 53 10.72 -13.78 -9.13
CA VAL A 53 10.14 -12.79 -10.05
C VAL A 53 10.83 -11.43 -9.91
N LYS A 54 11.01 -10.93 -8.70
CA LYS A 54 11.66 -9.63 -8.49
C LYS A 54 13.16 -9.67 -8.79
N THR A 55 13.83 -10.80 -8.56
CA THR A 55 15.23 -10.99 -8.96
C THR A 55 15.38 -10.91 -10.48
N GLU A 56 14.53 -11.61 -11.23
CA GLU A 56 14.50 -11.54 -12.70
C GLU A 56 14.20 -10.11 -13.18
N ALA A 57 13.19 -9.46 -12.58
CA ALA A 57 12.81 -8.10 -12.96
C ALA A 57 13.97 -7.10 -12.79
N VAL A 58 14.72 -7.18 -11.69
CA VAL A 58 15.84 -6.27 -11.43
C VAL A 58 17.03 -6.60 -12.32
N ALA A 59 17.31 -7.88 -12.59
CA ALA A 59 18.39 -8.29 -13.47
C ALA A 59 18.17 -7.87 -14.94
N ARG A 60 16.91 -7.77 -15.38
CA ARG A 60 16.52 -7.40 -16.75
C ARG A 60 15.84 -6.03 -16.83
N LEU A 61 16.12 -5.16 -15.86
CA LEU A 61 15.36 -3.93 -15.64
C LEU A 61 15.23 -3.07 -16.90
N ASP A 62 16.35 -2.79 -17.57
CA ASP A 62 16.37 -1.90 -18.75
C ASP A 62 15.66 -2.52 -19.96
N ASP A 63 15.83 -3.82 -20.21
CA ASP A 63 15.16 -4.52 -21.31
C ASP A 63 13.66 -4.55 -21.13
N LEU A 64 13.20 -4.85 -19.90
CA LEU A 64 11.77 -4.90 -19.58
C LEU A 64 11.13 -3.52 -19.69
N LEU A 65 11.81 -2.47 -19.23
CA LEU A 65 11.31 -1.10 -19.32
C LEU A 65 11.27 -0.59 -20.76
N LYS A 66 12.25 -0.94 -21.59
CA LYS A 66 12.25 -0.60 -23.02
C LYS A 66 11.09 -1.28 -23.76
N THR A 67 10.81 -2.53 -23.44
CA THR A 67 9.67 -3.27 -24.00
C THR A 67 8.34 -2.65 -23.53
N LEU A 68 8.24 -2.25 -22.25
CA LEU A 68 7.09 -1.54 -21.73
C LEU A 68 6.84 -0.23 -22.47
N GLU A 69 7.88 0.58 -22.72
CA GLU A 69 7.80 1.83 -23.48
C GLU A 69 7.25 1.58 -24.88
N GLN A 70 7.79 0.59 -25.60
CA GLN A 70 7.32 0.23 -26.94
C GLN A 70 5.83 -0.16 -26.93
N SER A 71 5.43 -0.98 -25.98
CA SER A 71 4.05 -1.44 -25.84
C SER A 71 3.09 -0.30 -25.49
N VAL A 72 3.46 0.58 -24.53
CA VAL A 72 2.65 1.74 -24.15
C VAL A 72 2.52 2.72 -25.34
N THR A 73 3.59 2.95 -26.08
CA THR A 73 3.57 3.80 -27.26
C THR A 73 2.68 3.22 -28.37
N ALA A 74 2.71 1.89 -28.56
CA ALA A 74 1.92 1.21 -29.57
C ALA A 74 0.40 1.38 -29.36
N TRP A 75 -0.09 1.47 -28.11
CA TRP A 75 -1.50 1.77 -27.87
C TRP A 75 -1.82 3.29 -27.74
N GLY A 76 -0.84 4.15 -28.08
CA GLY A 76 -1.02 5.60 -28.18
C GLY A 76 -0.71 6.39 -26.90
N GLY A 77 -0.11 5.78 -25.89
CA GLY A 77 0.42 6.48 -24.71
C GLY A 77 1.75 7.16 -25.01
N ARG A 78 2.07 8.21 -24.28
CA ARG A 78 3.40 8.87 -24.32
C ARG A 78 4.21 8.47 -23.10
N VAL A 79 5.43 7.95 -23.33
CA VAL A 79 6.35 7.57 -22.26
C VAL A 79 7.42 8.65 -22.09
N LEU A 80 7.63 9.09 -20.86
CA LEU A 80 8.58 10.12 -20.47
C LEU A 80 9.56 9.54 -19.44
N TRP A 81 10.86 9.74 -19.69
CA TRP A 81 11.91 9.24 -18.80
C TRP A 81 12.43 10.36 -17.90
N ALA A 82 12.37 10.14 -16.60
CA ALA A 82 12.89 11.05 -15.59
C ALA A 82 14.08 10.40 -14.85
N HIS A 83 15.25 11.01 -14.97
CA HIS A 83 16.46 10.50 -14.31
C HIS A 83 16.52 10.85 -12.82
N ASP A 84 15.84 11.91 -12.40
CA ASP A 84 15.72 12.35 -11.00
C ASP A 84 14.37 13.03 -10.70
N ALA A 85 14.17 13.42 -9.45
CA ALA A 85 12.97 14.09 -8.98
C ALA A 85 12.71 15.43 -9.70
N ALA A 86 13.76 16.22 -9.95
CA ALA A 86 13.64 17.52 -10.61
C ALA A 86 13.21 17.36 -12.07
N ALA A 87 13.77 16.38 -12.78
CA ALA A 87 13.37 16.04 -14.15
C ALA A 87 11.92 15.57 -14.21
N ALA A 88 11.48 14.72 -13.26
CA ALA A 88 10.10 14.27 -13.20
C ALA A 88 9.13 15.44 -13.01
N ASN A 89 9.40 16.33 -12.07
CA ASN A 89 8.58 17.52 -11.83
C ASN A 89 8.51 18.44 -13.06
N ARG A 90 9.63 18.67 -13.75
CA ARG A 90 9.64 19.47 -15.01
C ARG A 90 8.74 18.84 -16.07
N LEU A 91 8.90 17.55 -16.35
CA LEU A 91 8.10 16.84 -17.36
C LEU A 91 6.60 16.87 -17.02
N ILE A 92 6.24 16.67 -15.75
CA ILE A 92 4.83 16.73 -15.31
C ILE A 92 4.26 18.14 -15.50
N LEU A 93 5.02 19.18 -15.16
CA LEU A 93 4.61 20.58 -15.36
C LEU A 93 4.53 20.96 -16.84
N GLU A 94 5.39 20.42 -17.70
CA GLU A 94 5.31 20.58 -19.15
C GLU A 94 4.02 19.99 -19.71
N VAL A 95 3.67 18.75 -19.31
CA VAL A 95 2.39 18.13 -19.67
C VAL A 95 1.21 18.96 -19.17
N ALA A 96 1.26 19.47 -17.94
CA ALA A 96 0.20 20.30 -17.40
C ALA A 96 0.01 21.59 -18.22
N ARG A 97 1.09 22.25 -18.62
CA ARG A 97 1.03 23.44 -19.48
C ARG A 97 0.53 23.12 -20.89
N GLU A 98 0.99 22.01 -21.51
CA GLU A 98 0.55 21.55 -22.84
C GLU A 98 -0.97 21.42 -22.92
N HIS A 99 -1.60 20.99 -21.80
CA HIS A 99 -3.03 20.75 -21.72
C HIS A 99 -3.85 21.85 -21.00
N GLY A 100 -3.24 22.97 -20.66
CA GLY A 100 -3.92 24.07 -19.96
C GLY A 100 -4.54 23.65 -18.62
N VAL A 101 -3.82 22.83 -17.86
CA VAL A 101 -4.29 22.30 -16.58
C VAL A 101 -4.22 23.38 -15.49
N ASN A 102 -5.31 23.54 -14.74
CA ASN A 102 -5.38 24.38 -13.55
C ASN A 102 -5.64 23.56 -12.28
N THR A 103 -6.40 22.47 -12.40
CA THR A 103 -6.77 21.61 -11.28
C THR A 103 -6.32 20.18 -11.55
N VAL A 104 -5.65 19.61 -10.57
CA VAL A 104 -5.12 18.25 -10.57
C VAL A 104 -5.76 17.46 -9.42
N VAL A 105 -6.31 16.29 -9.73
CA VAL A 105 -6.66 15.28 -8.72
C VAL A 105 -5.58 14.21 -8.69
N LYS A 106 -5.13 13.85 -7.49
CA LYS A 106 -4.01 12.90 -7.32
C LYS A 106 -4.43 11.73 -6.43
N ALA A 107 -4.28 10.52 -6.95
CA ALA A 107 -4.38 9.33 -6.12
C ALA A 107 -3.06 9.10 -5.38
N LYS A 108 -3.16 8.54 -4.18
CA LYS A 108 -2.01 8.24 -3.33
C LYS A 108 -0.90 7.52 -4.07
N SER A 109 0.30 8.09 -3.99
CA SER A 109 1.50 7.49 -4.55
C SER A 109 2.75 7.89 -3.77
N MET A 110 3.45 6.91 -3.22
CA MET A 110 4.74 7.18 -2.56
C MET A 110 5.80 7.70 -3.54
N THR A 111 5.65 7.43 -4.84
CA THR A 111 6.56 7.95 -5.86
C THR A 111 6.33 9.44 -6.10
N THR A 112 5.10 9.94 -6.00
CA THR A 112 4.81 11.38 -6.08
C THR A 112 5.33 12.12 -4.84
N GLU A 113 5.24 11.49 -3.65
CA GLU A 113 5.84 12.03 -2.43
C GLU A 113 7.38 12.07 -2.51
N GLU A 114 7.99 11.04 -3.12
CA GLU A 114 9.44 10.95 -3.33
C GLU A 114 10.01 12.15 -4.09
N ILE A 115 9.28 12.62 -5.09
CA ILE A 115 9.71 13.76 -5.93
C ILE A 115 9.23 15.12 -5.40
N GLY A 116 8.47 15.14 -4.30
CA GLY A 116 7.88 16.38 -3.78
C GLY A 116 6.90 17.02 -4.75
N LEU A 117 6.05 16.23 -5.41
CA LEU A 117 5.21 16.70 -6.50
C LEU A 117 4.21 17.76 -6.09
N ASN A 118 3.51 17.61 -4.95
CA ASN A 118 2.49 18.57 -4.52
C ASN A 118 3.05 19.99 -4.35
N PRO A 119 4.18 20.19 -3.63
CA PRO A 119 4.83 21.51 -3.59
C PRO A 119 5.23 22.06 -4.96
N ALA A 120 5.71 21.21 -5.87
CA ALA A 120 6.12 21.64 -7.21
C ALA A 120 4.93 22.12 -8.05
N LEU A 121 3.80 21.43 -8.01
CA LEU A 121 2.57 21.81 -8.70
C LEU A 121 1.98 23.09 -8.10
N ALA A 122 1.92 23.18 -6.77
CA ALA A 122 1.44 24.37 -6.06
C ALA A 122 2.30 25.61 -6.35
N ALA A 123 3.62 25.48 -6.38
CA ALA A 123 4.54 26.57 -6.75
C ALA A 123 4.35 27.04 -8.20
N ALA A 124 3.84 26.18 -9.08
CA ALA A 124 3.46 26.53 -10.45
C ALA A 124 2.04 27.11 -10.57
N GLY A 125 1.33 27.33 -9.46
CA GLY A 125 -0.03 27.90 -9.43
C GLY A 125 -1.15 26.90 -9.70
N LEU A 126 -0.87 25.58 -9.68
CA LEU A 126 -1.88 24.56 -9.91
C LEU A 126 -2.57 24.18 -8.59
N GLN A 127 -3.89 24.02 -8.62
CA GLN A 127 -4.64 23.44 -7.52
C GLN A 127 -4.46 21.91 -7.53
N VAL A 128 -4.02 21.35 -6.41
CA VAL A 128 -3.79 19.90 -6.26
C VAL A 128 -4.61 19.35 -5.10
N LEU A 129 -5.41 18.32 -5.38
CA LEU A 129 -6.21 17.63 -4.37
C LEU A 129 -5.83 16.15 -4.30
N GLU A 130 -5.49 15.71 -3.10
CA GLU A 130 -5.38 14.30 -2.76
C GLU A 130 -6.76 13.66 -2.72
N THR A 131 -6.91 12.50 -3.32
CA THR A 131 -8.22 11.84 -3.43
C THR A 131 -8.38 10.62 -2.53
N ASP A 132 -7.28 10.07 -2.01
CA ASP A 132 -7.27 9.04 -0.97
C ASP A 132 -7.60 9.70 0.38
N LEU A 133 -8.46 9.08 1.18
CA LEU A 133 -8.94 9.67 2.44
C LEU A 133 -7.80 10.03 3.39
N GLY A 134 -6.84 9.13 3.56
CA GLY A 134 -5.71 9.35 4.45
C GLY A 134 -4.77 10.46 3.97
N GLU A 135 -4.48 10.53 2.67
CA GLU A 135 -3.67 11.61 2.09
C GLU A 135 -4.42 12.95 2.12
N PHE A 136 -5.72 12.95 1.87
CA PHE A 136 -6.54 14.16 1.98
C PHE A 136 -6.54 14.72 3.40
N ILE A 137 -6.68 13.85 4.42
CA ILE A 137 -6.59 14.27 5.83
C ILE A 137 -5.24 14.92 6.14
N VAL A 138 -4.12 14.30 5.73
CA VAL A 138 -2.79 14.88 6.02
C VAL A 138 -2.50 16.11 5.18
N GLN A 139 -3.03 16.22 3.97
CA GLN A 139 -2.98 17.44 3.16
C GLN A 139 -3.66 18.60 3.89
N LEU A 140 -4.90 18.43 4.38
CA LEU A 140 -5.61 19.45 5.15
C LEU A 140 -4.90 19.80 6.47
N ALA A 141 -4.30 18.80 7.13
CA ALA A 141 -3.53 19.00 8.36
C ALA A 141 -2.20 19.71 8.12
N GLY A 142 -1.71 19.76 6.88
CA GLY A 142 -0.37 20.21 6.57
C GLY A 142 0.71 19.28 7.14
N HIS A 143 0.45 17.97 7.25
CA HIS A 143 1.37 16.98 7.79
C HIS A 143 1.94 16.10 6.68
N PRO A 144 3.19 15.62 6.80
CA PRO A 144 3.68 14.56 5.94
C PRO A 144 3.01 13.21 6.27
N PRO A 145 2.90 12.28 5.30
CA PRO A 145 2.35 10.96 5.55
C PRO A 145 3.07 10.20 6.66
N ALA A 146 2.30 9.60 7.59
CA ALA A 146 2.85 8.88 8.74
C ALA A 146 3.18 7.42 8.45
N HIS A 147 2.65 6.83 7.37
CA HIS A 147 2.82 5.42 7.00
C HIS A 147 2.65 5.23 5.49
N LEU A 148 3.28 4.21 4.90
CA LEU A 148 3.22 3.92 3.46
C LEU A 148 1.80 3.63 2.94
N THR A 149 0.95 3.00 3.76
CA THR A 149 -0.40 2.57 3.38
C THR A 149 -1.52 3.21 4.19
N ALA A 150 -1.20 4.01 5.21
CA ALA A 150 -2.15 4.69 6.08
C ALA A 150 -1.59 6.05 6.50
N PRO A 151 -1.65 7.06 5.65
CA PRO A 151 -0.98 8.34 5.84
C PRO A 151 -1.37 9.06 7.13
N ALA A 152 -2.64 9.01 7.50
CA ALA A 152 -3.18 9.66 8.69
C ALA A 152 -3.05 8.82 9.99
N LEU A 153 -2.24 7.75 10.00
CA LEU A 153 -2.13 6.81 11.13
C LEU A 153 -1.83 7.46 12.50
N HIS A 154 -1.22 8.62 12.51
CA HIS A 154 -0.86 9.37 13.71
C HIS A 154 -1.99 10.24 14.29
N LEU A 155 -3.09 10.40 13.56
CA LEU A 155 -4.25 11.19 13.94
C LEU A 155 -5.38 10.31 14.47
N ASN A 156 -6.08 10.77 15.51
CA ASN A 156 -7.31 10.16 15.97
C ASN A 156 -8.54 10.84 15.35
N ARG A 157 -9.70 10.19 15.43
CA ARG A 157 -10.95 10.68 14.84
C ARG A 157 -11.38 12.08 15.32
N ARG A 158 -11.07 12.46 16.57
CA ARG A 158 -11.40 13.80 17.10
C ARG A 158 -10.53 14.88 16.44
N GLN A 159 -9.23 14.63 16.33
CA GLN A 159 -8.31 15.52 15.61
C GLN A 159 -8.71 15.67 14.14
N ILE A 160 -9.13 14.58 13.49
CA ILE A 160 -9.62 14.64 12.11
C ILE A 160 -10.90 15.47 12.00
N ALA A 161 -11.85 15.31 12.93
CA ALA A 161 -13.07 16.12 12.97
C ALA A 161 -12.76 17.64 13.15
N GLU A 162 -11.78 17.97 13.97
CA GLU A 162 -11.31 19.37 14.16
C GLU A 162 -10.68 19.93 12.88
N ILE A 163 -9.83 19.14 12.20
CA ILE A 163 -9.24 19.51 10.91
C ILE A 163 -10.34 19.76 9.87
N PHE A 164 -11.33 18.87 9.76
CA PHE A 164 -12.43 19.01 8.82
C PHE A 164 -13.32 20.22 9.15
N ALA A 165 -13.63 20.46 10.42
CA ALA A 165 -14.37 21.64 10.83
C ALA A 165 -13.66 22.95 10.43
N LYS A 166 -12.33 22.97 10.57
CA LYS A 166 -11.50 24.14 10.23
C LYS A 166 -11.43 24.39 8.72
N HIS A 167 -11.24 23.33 7.92
CA HIS A 167 -10.92 23.46 6.49
C HIS A 167 -12.12 23.25 5.57
N LEU A 168 -13.12 22.46 5.96
CA LEU A 168 -14.31 22.18 5.14
C LEU A 168 -15.55 22.96 5.61
N GLY A 169 -15.44 23.74 6.69
CA GLY A 169 -16.51 24.62 7.17
C GLY A 169 -17.72 23.90 7.79
N ALA A 170 -17.68 22.58 7.95
CA ALA A 170 -18.78 21.80 8.49
C ALA A 170 -18.33 20.96 9.71
N ARG A 171 -19.10 21.05 10.80
CA ARG A 171 -18.90 20.20 11.98
C ARG A 171 -19.68 18.90 11.79
N VAL A 172 -18.98 17.78 11.80
CA VAL A 172 -19.57 16.44 11.77
C VAL A 172 -19.17 15.65 13.01
N PRO A 173 -19.95 14.65 13.41
CA PRO A 173 -19.56 13.75 14.49
C PRO A 173 -18.17 13.14 14.24
N ALA A 174 -17.39 12.95 15.32
CA ALA A 174 -16.10 12.30 15.25
C ALA A 174 -16.24 10.78 15.10
N GLU A 175 -16.99 10.35 14.10
CA GLU A 175 -17.27 8.97 13.74
C GLU A 175 -16.66 8.68 12.36
N PRO A 176 -15.98 7.55 12.18
CA PRO A 176 -15.30 7.23 10.92
C PRO A 176 -16.21 7.33 9.69
N GLU A 177 -17.46 6.86 9.79
CA GLU A 177 -18.44 6.90 8.70
C GLU A 177 -18.88 8.33 8.34
N ALA A 178 -19.07 9.19 9.35
CA ALA A 178 -19.46 10.57 9.13
C ALA A 178 -18.33 11.38 8.49
N LEU A 179 -17.11 11.20 8.97
CA LEU A 179 -15.90 11.83 8.44
C LEU A 179 -15.61 11.37 7.00
N THR A 180 -15.73 10.07 6.73
CA THR A 180 -15.55 9.51 5.38
C THR A 180 -16.57 10.09 4.41
N ARG A 181 -17.86 10.17 4.79
CA ARG A 181 -18.89 10.77 3.94
C ARG A 181 -18.64 12.24 3.65
N GLN A 182 -18.16 13.00 4.63
CA GLN A 182 -17.83 14.40 4.43
C GLN A 182 -16.68 14.60 3.46
N ALA A 183 -15.61 13.82 3.60
CA ALA A 183 -14.48 13.84 2.67
C ALA A 183 -14.93 13.47 1.26
N ALA A 184 -15.73 12.40 1.12
CA ALA A 184 -16.27 11.98 -0.18
C ALA A 184 -17.13 13.07 -0.83
N ALA A 185 -18.04 13.70 -0.08
CA ALA A 185 -18.87 14.77 -0.58
C ALA A 185 -18.06 16.00 -1.04
N TYR A 186 -16.98 16.32 -0.32
CA TYR A 186 -16.08 17.42 -0.69
C TYR A 186 -15.27 17.10 -1.96
N LEU A 187 -14.71 15.90 -2.06
CA LEU A 187 -13.83 15.51 -3.17
C LEU A 187 -14.59 15.22 -4.46
N HIS A 188 -15.86 14.81 -4.36
CA HIS A 188 -16.63 14.33 -5.51
C HIS A 188 -16.70 15.30 -6.69
N PRO A 189 -16.99 16.61 -6.53
CA PRO A 189 -17.00 17.56 -7.65
C PRO A 189 -15.66 17.64 -8.38
N TYR A 190 -14.56 17.61 -7.66
CA TYR A 190 -13.22 17.78 -8.23
C TYR A 190 -12.82 16.64 -9.18
N PHE A 191 -13.33 15.44 -9.00
CA PHE A 191 -13.09 14.35 -9.97
C PHE A 191 -13.61 14.70 -11.38
N PHE A 192 -14.64 15.53 -11.50
CA PHE A 192 -15.25 15.92 -12.76
C PHE A 192 -14.69 17.24 -13.31
N GLU A 193 -14.24 18.11 -12.44
CA GLU A 193 -13.74 19.44 -12.78
C GLU A 193 -12.26 19.43 -13.14
N ALA A 194 -11.49 18.51 -12.55
CA ALA A 194 -10.05 18.41 -12.79
C ALA A 194 -9.74 18.06 -14.26
N GLN A 195 -8.77 18.76 -14.82
CA GLN A 195 -8.28 18.51 -16.18
C GLN A 195 -7.26 17.38 -16.22
N MET A 196 -6.51 17.17 -15.13
CA MET A 196 -5.49 16.12 -15.03
C MET A 196 -5.71 15.25 -13.81
N GLY A 197 -5.59 13.94 -14.00
CA GLY A 197 -5.50 12.94 -12.94
C GLY A 197 -4.09 12.36 -12.88
N ILE A 198 -3.50 12.32 -11.68
CA ILE A 198 -2.18 11.73 -11.47
C ILE A 198 -2.31 10.49 -10.60
N THR A 199 -1.75 9.37 -11.07
CA THR A 199 -1.74 8.11 -10.32
C THR A 199 -0.32 7.57 -10.15
N GLY A 200 -0.11 6.77 -9.11
CA GLY A 200 1.01 5.86 -9.04
C GLY A 200 0.75 4.60 -9.87
N VAL A 201 1.76 3.74 -9.98
CA VAL A 201 1.66 2.39 -10.55
C VAL A 201 2.18 1.39 -9.53
N ASN A 202 1.37 0.39 -9.20
CA ASN A 202 1.80 -0.67 -8.26
C ASN A 202 2.70 -1.68 -8.97
N PHE A 203 2.32 -2.11 -10.17
CA PHE A 203 3.09 -3.00 -11.03
C PHE A 203 2.90 -2.60 -12.49
N ALA A 204 3.88 -2.94 -13.33
CA ALA A 204 3.76 -2.83 -14.78
C ALA A 204 4.33 -4.09 -15.44
N SER A 205 3.76 -4.50 -16.57
CA SER A 205 4.22 -5.63 -17.35
C SER A 205 4.71 -5.16 -18.73
N PRO A 206 5.76 -5.78 -19.31
CA PRO A 206 6.33 -5.36 -20.60
C PRO A 206 5.34 -5.32 -21.76
N ASP A 207 4.22 -6.02 -21.65
CA ASP A 207 3.13 -6.01 -22.64
C ASP A 207 2.30 -4.70 -22.65
N GLY A 208 2.72 -3.70 -21.90
CA GLY A 208 2.06 -2.40 -21.79
C GLY A 208 0.97 -2.32 -20.72
N THR A 209 0.75 -3.39 -19.93
CA THR A 209 -0.27 -3.38 -18.88
C THR A 209 0.24 -2.68 -17.62
N LEU A 210 -0.47 -1.66 -17.17
CA LEU A 210 -0.24 -0.98 -15.89
C LEU A 210 -1.28 -1.45 -14.87
N ILE A 211 -0.81 -1.83 -13.70
CA ILE A 211 -1.65 -2.40 -12.64
C ILE A 211 -1.69 -1.44 -11.45
N LEU A 212 -2.91 -1.06 -11.07
CA LEU A 212 -3.21 -0.16 -9.98
C LEU A 212 -4.09 -0.88 -8.96
N VAL A 213 -3.73 -0.77 -7.69
CA VAL A 213 -4.34 -1.52 -6.58
C VAL A 213 -4.89 -0.53 -5.57
N GLU A 214 -6.19 -0.63 -5.26
CA GLU A 214 -6.87 0.29 -4.34
C GLU A 214 -8.01 -0.37 -3.54
N ASN A 215 -8.55 0.37 -2.57
CA ASN A 215 -9.74 -0.02 -1.80
C ASN A 215 -10.88 1.01 -1.88
N GLU A 216 -10.62 2.25 -2.23
CA GLU A 216 -11.54 3.38 -2.04
C GLU A 216 -12.32 3.78 -3.29
N SER A 217 -11.96 3.33 -4.48
CA SER A 217 -12.44 3.73 -5.81
C SER A 217 -11.96 5.11 -6.29
N ASN A 218 -11.26 5.88 -5.46
CA ASN A 218 -10.72 7.20 -5.80
C ASN A 218 -9.70 7.15 -6.94
N LEU A 219 -8.85 6.13 -6.96
CA LEU A 219 -7.84 5.94 -8.00
C LEU A 219 -8.50 5.70 -9.36
N ARG A 220 -9.60 4.93 -9.39
CA ARG A 220 -10.40 4.73 -10.59
C ARG A 220 -10.90 6.06 -11.14
N PHE A 221 -11.51 6.92 -10.30
CA PHE A 221 -11.98 8.24 -10.72
C PHE A 221 -10.83 9.11 -11.23
N THR A 222 -9.75 9.17 -10.47
CA THR A 222 -8.53 9.93 -10.83
C THR A 222 -7.97 9.49 -12.18
N ALA A 223 -7.96 8.19 -12.47
CA ALA A 223 -7.40 7.66 -13.71
C ALA A 223 -8.32 7.81 -14.93
N THR A 224 -9.64 7.97 -14.74
CA THR A 224 -10.59 7.84 -15.86
C THR A 224 -11.39 9.09 -16.19
N LEU A 225 -11.62 9.99 -15.23
CA LEU A 225 -12.47 11.15 -15.42
C LEU A 225 -11.76 12.35 -16.07
N PRO A 226 -10.54 12.72 -15.65
CA PRO A 226 -9.82 13.82 -16.26
C PRO A 226 -9.45 13.55 -17.72
N LYS A 227 -9.36 14.63 -18.51
CA LYS A 227 -8.95 14.54 -19.93
C LYS A 227 -7.51 14.04 -20.09
N VAL A 228 -6.67 14.32 -19.11
CA VAL A 228 -5.27 13.88 -19.07
C VAL A 228 -5.10 12.92 -17.91
N HIS A 229 -4.59 11.73 -18.19
CA HIS A 229 -4.14 10.80 -17.15
C HIS A 229 -2.63 10.67 -17.23
N LEU A 230 -1.95 11.04 -16.15
CA LEU A 230 -0.52 10.87 -15.97
C LEU A 230 -0.24 9.82 -14.91
N ALA A 231 0.42 8.73 -15.29
CA ALA A 231 0.87 7.69 -14.38
C ALA A 231 2.35 7.88 -14.06
N LEU A 232 2.72 7.97 -12.78
CA LEU A 232 4.11 8.06 -12.33
C LEU A 232 4.55 6.72 -11.75
N MET A 233 5.60 6.13 -12.30
CA MET A 233 6.10 4.82 -11.94
C MET A 233 7.59 4.87 -11.59
N GLY A 234 7.98 4.35 -10.43
CA GLY A 234 9.39 4.00 -10.21
C GLY A 234 9.79 2.81 -11.08
N ALA A 235 10.98 2.84 -11.68
CA ALA A 235 11.46 1.81 -12.59
C ALA A 235 11.36 0.38 -12.02
N GLU A 236 11.52 0.22 -10.70
CA GLU A 236 11.43 -1.05 -9.99
C GLU A 236 10.03 -1.70 -9.96
N LYS A 237 8.99 -1.01 -10.44
CA LYS A 237 7.62 -1.53 -10.46
C LYS A 237 7.35 -2.53 -11.57
N ILE A 238 8.29 -2.69 -12.50
CA ILE A 238 8.20 -3.68 -13.57
C ILE A 238 8.22 -5.12 -13.02
N ILE A 239 7.42 -5.99 -13.61
CA ILE A 239 7.44 -7.45 -13.43
C ILE A 239 7.70 -8.11 -14.78
N PRO A 240 8.34 -9.28 -14.87
CA PRO A 240 8.72 -9.88 -16.14
C PRO A 240 7.53 -10.26 -17.04
N ARG A 241 6.45 -10.77 -16.44
CA ARG A 241 5.25 -11.25 -17.16
C ARG A 241 3.99 -10.87 -16.38
N LEU A 242 2.88 -10.61 -17.08
CA LEU A 242 1.61 -10.31 -16.40
C LEU A 242 1.14 -11.46 -15.49
N THR A 243 1.42 -12.71 -15.85
CA THR A 243 1.10 -13.88 -15.02
C THR A 243 1.85 -13.92 -13.69
N ASP A 244 3.03 -13.29 -13.60
CA ASP A 244 3.78 -13.15 -12.34
C ASP A 244 3.04 -12.26 -11.31
N LEU A 245 2.05 -11.51 -11.77
CA LEU A 245 1.20 -10.70 -10.90
C LEU A 245 0.40 -11.54 -9.91
N GLU A 246 0.08 -12.78 -10.23
CA GLU A 246 -0.69 -13.68 -9.35
C GLU A 246 -0.09 -13.74 -7.94
N VAL A 247 1.19 -14.02 -7.85
CA VAL A 247 1.87 -14.11 -6.54
C VAL A 247 1.98 -12.76 -5.86
N MET A 248 2.14 -11.67 -6.61
CA MET A 248 2.22 -10.32 -6.05
C MET A 248 0.89 -9.89 -5.43
N LEU A 249 -0.24 -10.18 -6.10
CA LEU A 249 -1.58 -9.87 -5.60
C LEU A 249 -1.99 -10.70 -4.38
N ARG A 250 -1.43 -11.90 -4.19
CA ARG A 250 -1.63 -12.69 -2.98
C ARG A 250 -0.85 -12.10 -1.79
N LEU A 251 0.39 -11.69 -2.02
CA LEU A 251 1.30 -11.24 -0.96
C LEU A 251 1.07 -9.80 -0.51
N LEU A 252 0.82 -8.89 -1.44
CA LEU A 252 0.72 -7.45 -1.16
C LEU A 252 -0.43 -7.12 -0.19
N PRO A 253 -1.71 -7.46 -0.47
CA PRO A 253 -2.82 -7.10 0.41
C PRO A 253 -2.80 -7.90 1.71
N ALA A 254 -2.39 -9.17 1.68
CA ALA A 254 -2.24 -9.97 2.90
C ALA A 254 -1.23 -9.33 3.86
N SER A 255 -0.10 -8.83 3.34
CA SER A 255 0.93 -8.18 4.14
C SER A 255 0.58 -6.77 4.60
N ALA A 256 -0.16 -6.01 3.78
CA ALA A 256 -0.48 -4.61 4.04
C ALA A 256 -1.67 -4.44 5.01
N THR A 257 -2.74 -5.20 4.80
CA THR A 257 -4.04 -5.01 5.44
C THR A 257 -4.67 -6.29 5.97
N GLY A 258 -4.07 -7.46 5.72
CA GLY A 258 -4.67 -8.76 6.05
C GLY A 258 -5.82 -9.16 5.11
N GLN A 259 -6.02 -8.45 4.01
CA GLN A 259 -7.01 -8.82 2.99
C GLN A 259 -6.52 -9.98 2.12
N ARG A 260 -7.45 -10.77 1.58
CA ARG A 260 -7.14 -11.82 0.61
C ARG A 260 -6.74 -11.21 -0.74
N LEU A 261 -7.49 -10.21 -1.16
CA LEU A 261 -7.23 -9.32 -2.27
C LEU A 261 -7.72 -7.92 -1.90
N THR A 262 -7.21 -6.88 -2.51
CA THR A 262 -7.76 -5.52 -2.38
C THR A 262 -9.17 -5.45 -2.97
N ALA A 263 -9.96 -4.48 -2.55
CA ALA A 263 -11.32 -4.32 -3.07
C ALA A 263 -11.32 -4.17 -4.58
N LEU A 264 -10.32 -3.48 -5.12
CA LEU A 264 -10.22 -3.13 -6.53
C LEU A 264 -8.80 -3.33 -7.05
N VAL A 265 -8.69 -3.91 -8.25
CA VAL A 265 -7.45 -3.99 -9.04
C VAL A 265 -7.79 -3.54 -10.46
N HIS A 266 -7.10 -2.54 -10.96
CA HIS A 266 -7.32 -2.00 -12.30
C HIS A 266 -6.17 -2.32 -13.23
N PHE A 267 -6.48 -2.76 -14.43
CA PHE A 267 -5.55 -3.05 -15.51
C PHE A 267 -5.77 -2.03 -16.62
N ILE A 268 -4.77 -1.21 -16.90
CA ILE A 268 -4.80 -0.18 -17.95
C ILE A 268 -3.89 -0.62 -19.08
N ARG A 269 -4.45 -0.75 -20.30
CA ARG A 269 -3.76 -1.23 -21.51
C ARG A 269 -4.08 -0.41 -22.75
N GLY A 270 -4.63 0.76 -22.63
CA GLY A 270 -5.01 1.55 -23.79
C GLY A 270 -5.57 2.91 -23.44
N LEU A 271 -5.80 3.70 -24.46
CA LEU A 271 -6.45 5.00 -24.32
C LEU A 271 -7.96 4.79 -24.19
N LYS A 272 -8.52 5.47 -23.19
CA LYS A 272 -9.96 5.45 -22.96
C LYS A 272 -10.65 6.45 -23.86
N VAL A 273 -11.77 6.07 -24.43
CA VAL A 273 -12.66 6.98 -25.14
C VAL A 273 -13.55 7.65 -24.10
N GLN A 274 -13.56 8.97 -24.09
CA GLN A 274 -14.42 9.77 -23.22
C GLN A 274 -15.46 10.51 -24.08
N PRO A 275 -16.57 11.01 -23.51
CA PRO A 275 -17.57 11.81 -24.26
C PRO A 275 -16.97 13.04 -24.92
N ARG A 276 -15.87 13.56 -24.38
CA ARG A 276 -15.15 14.74 -24.89
C ARG A 276 -13.95 14.41 -25.77
N GLY A 277 -13.84 13.17 -26.28
CA GLY A 277 -12.74 12.70 -27.11
C GLY A 277 -11.84 11.66 -26.43
N ARG A 278 -10.71 11.31 -27.07
CA ARG A 278 -9.73 10.39 -26.49
C ARG A 278 -9.00 11.05 -25.33
N GLN A 279 -8.83 10.31 -24.22
CA GLN A 279 -8.00 10.72 -23.10
C GLN A 279 -6.52 10.75 -23.52
N ALA A 280 -5.81 11.82 -23.19
CA ALA A 280 -4.36 11.84 -23.29
C ALA A 280 -3.76 11.04 -22.13
N PHE A 281 -2.82 10.15 -22.44
CA PHE A 281 -2.15 9.32 -21.43
C PHE A 281 -0.63 9.49 -21.46
N TYR A 282 -0.06 9.69 -20.30
CA TYR A 282 1.37 9.83 -20.07
C TYR A 282 1.86 8.84 -19.02
N LEU A 283 2.94 8.12 -19.31
CA LEU A 283 3.66 7.31 -18.36
C LEU A 283 5.02 7.95 -18.07
N VAL A 284 5.22 8.44 -16.85
CA VAL A 284 6.54 8.92 -16.40
C VAL A 284 7.24 7.77 -15.70
N ILE A 285 8.38 7.33 -16.26
CA ILE A 285 9.25 6.32 -15.65
C ILE A 285 10.38 7.03 -14.91
N LEU A 286 10.40 6.89 -13.59
CA LEU A 286 11.35 7.54 -12.71
C LEU A 286 12.50 6.59 -12.35
N ASP A 287 13.74 6.98 -12.69
CA ASP A 287 14.94 6.30 -12.19
C ASP A 287 15.28 6.73 -10.77
N ASN A 288 15.58 7.98 -10.56
CA ASN A 288 15.95 8.58 -9.26
C ASN A 288 16.90 7.69 -8.44
N GLY A 289 17.93 7.14 -9.08
CA GLY A 289 18.94 6.27 -8.45
C GLY A 289 18.62 4.77 -8.41
N ARG A 290 17.50 4.32 -8.99
CA ARG A 290 17.10 2.90 -9.00
C ARG A 290 18.06 2.03 -9.83
N ARG A 291 18.56 2.53 -10.97
CA ARG A 291 19.60 1.83 -11.75
C ARG A 291 20.89 1.68 -10.98
N ARG A 292 21.31 2.73 -10.25
CA ARG A 292 22.48 2.66 -9.36
C ARG A 292 22.28 1.64 -8.25
N LEU A 293 21.08 1.57 -7.66
CA LEU A 293 20.73 0.58 -6.65
C LEU A 293 20.67 -0.84 -7.24
N ALA A 294 20.15 -1.01 -8.46
CA ALA A 294 20.12 -2.30 -9.17
C ALA A 294 21.52 -2.84 -9.46
N ALA A 295 22.46 -1.95 -9.76
CA ALA A 295 23.86 -2.29 -10.04
C ALA A 295 24.67 -2.63 -8.78
N ASP A 296 24.15 -2.36 -7.58
CA ASP A 296 24.81 -2.68 -6.32
C ASP A 296 24.42 -4.10 -5.87
N PRO A 297 25.32 -5.10 -5.98
CA PRO A 297 25.00 -6.51 -5.69
C PRO A 297 24.60 -6.72 -4.22
N ASP A 298 25.06 -5.86 -3.32
CA ASP A 298 24.73 -5.94 -1.91
C ASP A 298 23.37 -5.33 -1.58
N MET A 299 22.90 -4.36 -2.36
CA MET A 299 21.70 -3.57 -2.04
C MET A 299 20.53 -3.74 -3.01
N ALA A 300 20.75 -4.33 -4.18
CA ALA A 300 19.73 -4.51 -5.24
C ALA A 300 18.41 -5.12 -4.73
N GLU A 301 18.45 -5.99 -3.72
CA GLU A 301 17.25 -6.57 -3.11
C GLU A 301 16.27 -5.52 -2.55
N ALA A 302 16.72 -4.29 -2.26
CA ALA A 302 15.82 -3.23 -1.81
C ALA A 302 14.77 -2.86 -2.88
N LEU A 303 15.07 -3.09 -4.17
CA LEU A 303 14.14 -2.91 -5.29
C LEU A 303 13.05 -4.01 -5.38
N TYR A 304 13.17 -5.10 -4.63
CA TYR A 304 12.13 -6.13 -4.56
C TYR A 304 10.91 -5.68 -3.76
N CYS A 305 11.02 -4.58 -3.03
CA CYS A 305 10.01 -4.10 -2.09
C CYS A 305 8.67 -3.80 -2.77
N LEU A 306 7.58 -4.46 -2.28
CA LEU A 306 6.21 -4.25 -2.72
C LEU A 306 5.55 -2.98 -2.15
N ARG A 307 6.23 -2.27 -1.24
CA ARG A 307 5.69 -1.10 -0.50
C ARG A 307 4.46 -1.43 0.38
N CYS A 308 4.33 -2.67 0.85
CA CYS A 308 3.20 -3.12 1.67
C CYS A 308 3.17 -2.54 3.10
N GLY A 309 4.27 -2.00 3.61
CA GLY A 309 4.34 -1.41 4.96
C GLY A 309 4.43 -2.43 6.12
N ALA A 310 4.42 -3.75 5.89
CA ALA A 310 4.48 -4.75 6.96
C ALA A 310 5.71 -4.58 7.88
N CYS A 311 6.88 -4.27 7.30
CA CYS A 311 8.10 -4.03 8.05
C CYS A 311 8.02 -2.79 8.97
N LEU A 312 7.14 -1.82 8.67
CA LEU A 312 6.88 -0.67 9.53
C LEU A 312 6.04 -1.08 10.73
N ASN A 313 4.97 -1.84 10.48
CA ASN A 313 4.08 -2.32 11.55
C ASN A 313 4.84 -3.16 12.58
N ALA A 314 5.83 -3.97 12.14
CA ALA A 314 6.64 -4.81 13.03
C ALA A 314 7.81 -4.06 13.70
N CYS A 315 8.15 -2.84 13.26
CA CYS A 315 9.33 -2.13 13.74
C CYS A 315 9.06 -1.42 15.07
N PRO A 316 9.81 -1.74 16.16
CA PRO A 316 9.60 -1.10 17.46
C PRO A 316 9.87 0.42 17.44
N ILE A 317 10.81 0.87 16.61
CA ILE A 317 11.10 2.31 16.45
C ILE A 317 9.95 3.03 15.75
N PHE A 318 9.38 2.41 14.71
CA PHE A 318 8.23 2.96 13.99
C PHE A 318 6.98 3.05 14.88
N GLN A 319 6.74 2.04 15.72
CA GLN A 319 5.61 2.01 16.65
C GLN A 319 5.62 3.16 17.68
N VAL A 320 6.79 3.75 17.94
CA VAL A 320 6.95 4.88 18.87
C VAL A 320 6.76 6.23 18.18
N GLY A 321 7.25 6.38 16.95
CA GLY A 321 7.35 7.70 16.31
C GLY A 321 6.86 7.81 14.87
N ALA A 322 6.20 6.76 14.32
CA ALA A 322 5.74 6.69 12.93
C ALA A 322 6.85 7.08 11.91
N ALA A 323 6.45 7.46 10.70
CA ALA A 323 7.38 7.91 9.65
C ALA A 323 8.13 9.18 10.02
N HIS A 324 7.53 10.06 10.78
CA HIS A 324 8.09 11.36 11.17
C HIS A 324 9.43 11.22 11.90
N ARG A 325 9.63 10.11 12.63
CA ARG A 325 10.90 9.82 13.30
C ARG A 325 12.06 9.64 12.33
N TYR A 326 11.78 9.21 11.11
CA TYR A 326 12.80 8.97 10.08
C TYR A 326 13.09 10.24 9.25
N GLY A 327 12.19 11.23 9.26
CA GLY A 327 12.32 12.47 8.48
C GLY A 327 12.46 12.20 6.96
N ARG A 328 11.79 11.16 6.45
CA ARG A 328 11.92 10.68 5.07
C ARG A 328 10.58 10.18 4.54
N VAL A 329 10.43 10.25 3.23
CA VAL A 329 9.27 9.71 2.50
C VAL A 329 9.15 8.20 2.70
N TYR A 330 10.26 7.47 2.63
CA TYR A 330 10.29 6.04 2.93
C TYR A 330 10.84 5.82 4.33
N PRO A 331 9.99 5.50 5.31
CA PRO A 331 10.42 5.22 6.68
C PRO A 331 10.81 3.76 6.90
N GLY A 332 11.30 3.46 8.09
CA GLY A 332 11.60 2.11 8.55
C GLY A 332 12.79 1.46 7.87
N ALA A 333 12.88 0.14 7.98
CA ALA A 333 14.00 -0.62 7.49
C ALA A 333 14.23 -0.46 5.98
N ILE A 334 13.16 -0.47 5.19
CA ILE A 334 13.28 -0.28 3.74
C ILE A 334 13.71 1.15 3.38
N GLY A 335 13.23 2.15 4.12
CA GLY A 335 13.63 3.55 3.93
C GLY A 335 15.13 3.76 4.22
N ILE A 336 15.66 3.10 5.24
CA ILE A 336 17.10 3.12 5.54
C ILE A 336 17.92 2.60 4.34
N LEU A 337 17.47 1.54 3.67
CA LEU A 337 18.16 0.98 2.50
C LEU A 337 18.06 1.88 1.27
N LEU A 338 16.95 2.55 1.07
CA LEU A 338 16.70 3.39 -0.10
C LEU A 338 17.36 4.77 0.01
N ALA A 339 17.47 5.31 1.23
CA ALA A 339 17.94 6.69 1.46
C ALA A 339 19.27 7.04 0.78
N PRO A 340 20.33 6.21 0.77
CA PRO A 340 21.60 6.53 0.11
C PRO A 340 21.50 6.69 -1.42
N TYR A 341 20.47 6.12 -2.02
CA TYR A 341 20.31 6.07 -3.48
C TYR A 341 19.28 7.08 -3.99
N LEU A 342 18.14 7.22 -3.31
CA LEU A 342 17.03 8.06 -3.75
C LEU A 342 17.12 9.50 -3.24
N ALA A 343 17.66 9.70 -2.05
CA ALA A 343 17.80 11.03 -1.44
C ALA A 343 18.97 11.01 -0.46
N PRO A 344 20.21 11.19 -0.92
CA PRO A 344 21.41 11.04 -0.11
C PRO A 344 21.57 12.21 0.88
N THR A 345 20.83 12.20 1.97
CA THR A 345 20.91 13.19 3.04
C THR A 345 20.88 12.51 4.40
N GLY A 346 21.97 12.65 5.17
CA GLY A 346 22.09 12.18 6.56
C GLY A 346 22.05 10.66 6.75
N ASP A 347 22.65 10.20 7.82
CA ASP A 347 22.75 8.78 8.18
C ASP A 347 21.63 8.41 9.14
N ILE A 348 20.62 7.66 8.65
CA ILE A 348 19.47 7.18 9.44
C ILE A 348 19.63 5.71 9.88
N CYS A 349 20.78 5.09 9.58
CA CYS A 349 21.03 3.69 9.94
C CYS A 349 20.99 3.45 11.46
N ASP A 350 21.30 4.48 12.25
CA ASP A 350 21.33 4.42 13.71
C ASP A 350 19.96 4.19 14.35
N LEU A 351 18.87 4.49 13.63
CA LEU A 351 17.52 4.25 14.11
C LEU A 351 17.15 2.76 14.19
N CYS A 352 17.90 1.88 13.53
CA CYS A 352 17.61 0.46 13.53
C CYS A 352 18.15 -0.24 14.78
N THR A 353 17.33 -0.98 15.51
CA THR A 353 17.71 -1.79 16.69
C THR A 353 18.25 -3.17 16.35
N GLN A 354 18.28 -3.57 15.07
CA GLN A 354 18.73 -4.89 14.60
C GLN A 354 17.88 -6.07 15.16
N CYS A 355 16.61 -5.85 15.52
CA CYS A 355 15.77 -6.87 16.13
C CYS A 355 15.31 -7.99 15.19
N GLY A 356 15.47 -7.85 13.85
CA GLY A 356 15.11 -8.88 12.86
C GLY A 356 13.65 -8.86 12.40
N ALA A 357 12.70 -8.33 13.17
CA ALA A 357 11.26 -8.43 12.90
C ALA A 357 10.84 -7.98 11.49
N CYS A 358 11.46 -6.95 10.94
CA CYS A 358 11.18 -6.46 9.59
C CYS A 358 11.60 -7.45 8.49
N GLN A 359 12.65 -8.23 8.71
CA GLN A 359 13.14 -9.25 7.77
C GLN A 359 12.24 -10.48 7.77
N GLU A 360 11.82 -10.94 8.94
CA GLU A 360 10.91 -12.09 9.09
C GLU A 360 9.58 -11.85 8.41
N ILE A 361 9.02 -10.65 8.62
CA ILE A 361 7.68 -10.30 8.10
C ILE A 361 7.66 -10.00 6.60
N CYS A 362 8.82 -9.79 5.96
CA CYS A 362 8.90 -9.33 4.57
C CYS A 362 8.33 -10.37 3.58
N PRO A 363 7.28 -10.03 2.79
CA PRO A 363 6.62 -10.97 1.89
C PRO A 363 7.47 -11.38 0.68
N VAL A 364 8.56 -10.68 0.41
CA VAL A 364 9.50 -11.01 -0.69
C VAL A 364 10.89 -11.37 -0.14
N GLY A 365 11.00 -11.59 1.16
CA GLY A 365 12.21 -12.11 1.79
C GLY A 365 13.46 -11.23 1.66
N ILE A 366 13.32 -9.88 1.68
CA ILE A 366 14.48 -8.97 1.67
C ILE A 366 15.24 -9.11 2.99
N ARG A 367 16.56 -9.28 2.91
CA ARG A 367 17.46 -9.38 4.07
C ARG A 367 17.77 -8.01 4.68
N LEU A 368 16.71 -7.37 5.21
CA LEU A 368 16.73 -5.96 5.63
C LEU A 368 17.78 -5.67 6.70
N THR A 369 17.85 -6.48 7.76
CA THR A 369 18.78 -6.25 8.88
C THR A 369 20.23 -6.45 8.49
N GLU A 370 20.53 -7.47 7.68
CA GLU A 370 21.87 -7.72 7.14
C GLU A 370 22.36 -6.52 6.31
N LYS A 371 21.50 -6.03 5.41
CA LYS A 371 21.82 -4.89 4.55
C LYS A 371 22.00 -3.58 5.33
N ILE A 372 21.17 -3.33 6.34
CA ILE A 372 21.34 -2.17 7.23
C ILE A 372 22.67 -2.26 7.98
N LEU A 373 23.06 -3.44 8.43
CA LEU A 373 24.35 -3.64 9.08
C LEU A 373 25.51 -3.30 8.14
N ARG A 374 25.43 -3.74 6.87
CA ARG A 374 26.42 -3.38 5.85
C ARG A 374 26.50 -1.87 5.61
N LEU A 375 25.36 -1.17 5.50
CA LEU A 375 25.33 0.29 5.38
C LEU A 375 25.99 0.97 6.59
N ARG A 376 25.75 0.48 7.81
CA ARG A 376 26.41 0.99 9.02
C ARG A 376 27.94 0.91 8.92
N HIS A 377 28.46 -0.22 8.44
CA HIS A 377 29.91 -0.38 8.28
C HIS A 377 30.54 0.66 7.35
N HIS A 378 29.78 1.17 6.37
CA HIS A 378 30.24 2.19 5.42
C HIS A 378 29.98 3.62 5.90
N SER A 379 29.17 3.83 6.96
CA SER A 379 28.88 5.16 7.46
C SER A 379 30.11 5.84 8.08
N ARG A 380 30.22 7.18 7.91
CA ARG A 380 31.34 7.96 8.47
C ARG A 380 31.40 7.89 10.00
N ARG A 381 30.22 7.85 10.64
CA ARG A 381 30.11 7.75 12.10
C ARG A 381 30.62 6.41 12.60
N PHE A 382 30.26 5.32 11.93
CA PHE A 382 30.71 3.97 12.33
C PHE A 382 32.23 3.79 12.13
N ARG A 383 32.81 4.38 11.07
CA ARG A 383 34.26 4.38 10.86
C ARG A 383 34.99 5.07 12.00
N ARG A 384 34.49 6.22 12.48
CA ARG A 384 35.05 6.91 13.65
C ARG A 384 34.93 6.09 14.94
N LEU A 385 33.75 5.52 15.19
CA LEU A 385 33.50 4.65 16.33
C LEU A 385 34.38 3.38 16.30
N ARG A 386 34.63 2.80 15.12
CA ARG A 386 35.50 1.65 14.94
C ARG A 386 36.96 1.99 15.28
N LEU A 387 37.45 3.14 14.87
CA LEU A 387 38.79 3.59 15.25
C LEU A 387 38.91 3.76 16.76
N LEU A 388 37.89 4.40 17.38
CA LEU A 388 37.86 4.58 18.83
C LEU A 388 37.73 3.24 19.58
N SER A 389 36.88 2.34 19.11
CA SER A 389 36.70 1.01 19.72
C SER A 389 37.93 0.12 19.54
N THR A 390 38.64 0.21 18.42
CA THR A 390 39.91 -0.49 18.20
C THR A 390 40.97 0.04 19.15
N ALA A 391 41.07 1.36 19.28
CA ALA A 391 42.01 1.98 20.23
C ALA A 391 41.65 1.59 21.68
N ALA A 392 40.37 1.66 22.04
CA ALA A 392 39.89 1.19 23.35
C ALA A 392 40.19 -0.30 23.57
N GLY A 393 39.93 -1.16 22.55
CA GLY A 393 40.23 -2.59 22.61
C GLY A 393 41.72 -2.88 22.86
N VAL A 394 42.63 -2.12 22.22
CA VAL A 394 44.08 -2.22 22.46
C VAL A 394 44.41 -1.87 23.91
N VAL A 395 43.79 -0.82 24.45
CA VAL A 395 43.99 -0.42 25.85
C VAL A 395 43.43 -1.42 26.82
N LEU A 396 42.18 -1.89 26.59
CA LEU A 396 41.50 -2.85 27.47
C LEU A 396 42.14 -4.22 27.49
N ASN A 397 42.73 -4.66 26.36
CA ASN A 397 43.46 -5.93 26.27
C ASN A 397 44.88 -5.90 26.87
N ARG A 398 45.35 -4.74 27.29
CA ARG A 398 46.66 -4.59 27.94
C ARG A 398 46.48 -4.12 29.37
N PRO A 399 46.50 -5.00 30.38
CA PRO A 399 46.23 -4.64 31.77
C PRO A 399 47.11 -3.51 32.35
N ARG A 400 48.32 -3.39 31.86
CA ARG A 400 49.26 -2.30 32.29
C ARG A 400 48.81 -0.93 31.76
N TRP A 401 48.31 -0.87 30.52
CA TRP A 401 47.83 0.37 29.90
C TRP A 401 46.49 0.78 30.49
N TYR A 402 45.58 -0.18 30.71
CA TYR A 402 44.31 0.06 31.37
C TYR A 402 44.48 0.69 32.75
N ARG A 403 45.38 0.12 33.58
CA ARG A 403 45.68 0.64 34.93
C ARG A 403 46.29 2.06 34.89
N GLY A 404 47.17 2.36 33.93
CA GLY A 404 47.75 3.69 33.79
C GLY A 404 46.77 4.76 33.34
N LEU A 405 45.79 4.41 32.53
CA LEU A 405 44.76 5.33 31.98
C LEU A 405 43.51 5.44 32.83
N GLU A 406 43.25 4.51 33.78
CA GLU A 406 42.06 4.50 34.62
C GLU A 406 41.83 5.82 35.39
N PRO A 407 42.80 6.45 36.04
CA PRO A 407 42.62 7.72 36.74
C PRO A 407 42.24 8.87 35.79
N ALA A 408 42.86 8.94 34.62
CA ALA A 408 42.55 9.95 33.60
C ALA A 408 41.13 9.77 33.04
N TRP A 409 40.72 8.54 32.80
CA TRP A 409 39.37 8.23 32.33
C TRP A 409 38.28 8.58 33.37
N ARG A 410 38.54 8.30 34.66
CA ARG A 410 37.64 8.70 35.75
C ARG A 410 37.50 10.20 35.87
N GLY A 411 38.59 10.94 35.73
CA GLY A 411 38.60 12.42 35.70
C GLY A 411 37.77 12.97 34.54
N LEU A 412 37.98 12.42 33.34
CA LEU A 412 37.25 12.83 32.14
C LEU A 412 35.74 12.50 32.24
N ALA A 413 35.37 11.32 32.72
CA ALA A 413 33.99 10.93 32.93
C ALA A 413 33.30 11.82 33.96
N GLY A 414 33.99 12.20 35.04
CA GLY A 414 33.50 13.16 36.03
C GLY A 414 33.27 14.55 35.45
N LEU A 415 34.18 15.02 34.58
CA LEU A 415 34.06 16.30 33.87
C LEU A 415 32.88 16.27 32.88
N MET A 416 32.72 15.21 32.10
CA MET A 416 31.60 15.02 31.17
C MET A 416 30.24 14.99 31.87
N ALA A 417 30.18 14.35 33.03
CA ALA A 417 28.96 14.31 33.86
C ALA A 417 28.61 15.72 34.39
N ARG A 418 29.58 16.53 34.79
CA ARG A 418 29.40 17.93 35.25
C ARG A 418 28.92 18.87 34.15
N HIS A 419 29.30 18.65 32.91
CA HIS A 419 28.95 19.51 31.78
C HIS A 419 27.71 19.00 30.99
N GLY A 420 26.96 18.01 31.51
CA GLY A 420 25.74 17.51 30.89
C GLY A 420 25.96 16.76 29.56
N TRP A 421 27.15 16.31 29.28
CA TRP A 421 27.51 15.58 28.05
C TRP A 421 27.15 14.10 28.11
N GLY A 422 25.87 13.83 28.35
CA GLY A 422 25.29 12.50 28.38
C GLY A 422 25.10 11.97 29.81
N ARG A 423 24.09 11.12 30.00
CA ARG A 423 23.87 10.38 31.25
C ARG A 423 24.78 9.16 31.25
N LEU A 424 26.03 9.33 31.66
CA LEU A 424 26.88 8.19 31.96
C LEU A 424 26.39 7.54 33.27
N PRO A 425 26.31 6.20 33.34
CA PRO A 425 26.04 5.54 34.61
C PRO A 425 27.12 5.93 35.62
N ALA A 426 26.71 6.09 36.89
CA ALA A 426 27.67 6.38 37.95
C ALA A 426 28.75 5.30 37.96
N LEU A 427 30.00 5.72 37.83
CA LEU A 427 31.11 4.81 37.90
C LEU A 427 31.24 4.31 39.34
N SER A 428 31.42 3.03 39.55
CA SER A 428 31.72 2.46 40.86
C SER A 428 32.93 3.17 41.47
N PRO A 429 32.88 3.53 42.77
CA PRO A 429 34.05 4.14 43.46
C PRO A 429 35.32 3.31 43.34
N GLU A 430 35.15 2.00 43.27
CA GLU A 430 36.25 1.06 43.08
C GLU A 430 36.08 0.27 41.77
N SER A 431 37.18 0.11 41.02
CA SER A 431 37.16 -0.72 39.83
C SER A 431 36.98 -2.19 40.18
N PHE A 432 36.26 -2.92 39.32
CA PHE A 432 36.14 -4.39 39.46
C PHE A 432 37.47 -5.09 39.62
N TYR A 433 38.54 -4.53 38.99
CA TYR A 433 39.87 -5.09 39.08
C TYR A 433 40.47 -4.89 40.48
N ARG A 434 40.27 -3.73 41.11
CA ARG A 434 40.70 -3.51 42.52
C ARG A 434 39.96 -4.40 43.48
N GLN A 435 38.63 -4.46 43.36
CA GLN A 435 37.79 -5.34 44.18
C GLN A 435 38.24 -6.81 44.08
N ARG A 436 38.62 -7.25 42.86
CA ARG A 436 39.12 -8.61 42.64
C ARG A 436 40.51 -8.82 43.26
N GLN A 437 41.40 -7.85 43.17
CA GLN A 437 42.72 -7.93 43.80
C GLN A 437 42.61 -7.93 45.31
N ASP A 438 41.73 -7.13 45.88
CA ASP A 438 41.55 -7.04 47.31
C ASP A 438 40.95 -8.34 47.88
N ARG A 439 40.02 -8.96 47.17
CA ARG A 439 39.49 -10.31 47.46
C ARG A 439 40.56 -11.38 47.34
N GLN A 440 41.41 -11.33 46.33
CA GLN A 440 42.54 -12.29 46.21
C GLN A 440 43.58 -12.10 47.28
N ARG A 441 43.82 -10.85 47.73
CA ARG A 441 44.73 -10.56 48.88
C ARG A 441 44.13 -10.95 50.22
N ALA A 442 42.78 -10.93 50.32
CA ALA A 442 42.08 -11.35 51.52
C ALA A 442 41.95 -12.88 51.66
N GLY A 443 42.51 -13.66 50.71
CA GLY A 443 42.43 -15.14 50.77
C GLY A 443 41.06 -15.73 50.45
N GLU A 444 40.10 -14.95 49.97
CA GLU A 444 38.81 -15.43 49.52
C GLU A 444 38.98 -16.13 48.18
N SER A 445 39.12 -17.45 48.17
CA SER A 445 39.01 -18.30 47.00
C SER A 445 37.53 -18.28 46.53
N GLY A 446 37.21 -17.31 45.65
CA GLY A 446 35.84 -17.10 45.25
C GLY A 446 35.32 -18.20 44.36
N THR A 447 34.47 -19.01 44.89
CA THR A 447 33.52 -19.84 44.16
C THR A 447 32.08 -19.32 44.27
N ASP A 448 31.88 -18.11 44.83
CA ASP A 448 30.58 -17.45 44.82
C ASP A 448 30.53 -16.34 43.78
N SER A 449 30.17 -16.72 42.56
CA SER A 449 29.48 -15.79 41.68
C SER A 449 28.20 -15.34 42.39
N PRO A 450 27.94 -14.04 42.61
CA PRO A 450 26.65 -13.61 43.11
C PRO A 450 25.59 -14.24 42.21
N GLY A 451 24.75 -15.08 42.82
CA GLY A 451 23.71 -15.83 42.10
C GLY A 451 23.00 -14.91 41.15
N ARG A 452 23.09 -15.24 39.90
CA ARG A 452 22.19 -14.67 38.89
C ARG A 452 20.80 -14.86 39.45
N PRO A 453 19.98 -13.82 39.65
CA PRO A 453 18.59 -14.04 40.01
C PRO A 453 18.05 -15.05 38.99
N PRO A 454 17.36 -16.10 39.42
CA PRO A 454 16.81 -17.07 38.49
C PRO A 454 16.00 -16.29 37.46
N LEU A 455 16.36 -16.44 36.20
CA LEU A 455 15.51 -15.98 35.10
C LEU A 455 14.15 -16.63 35.35
N PRO A 456 13.04 -15.88 35.32
CA PRO A 456 11.74 -16.50 35.45
C PRO A 456 11.68 -17.63 34.44
N ASP A 457 11.29 -18.82 34.89
CA ASP A 457 11.07 -19.99 34.05
C ASP A 457 10.09 -19.60 32.94
N VAL A 458 10.61 -19.15 31.81
CA VAL A 458 9.88 -19.12 30.59
C VAL A 458 9.77 -20.58 30.19
N LYS A 459 8.65 -21.20 30.52
CA LYS A 459 8.27 -22.48 29.95
C LYS A 459 8.29 -22.24 28.43
N VAL A 460 9.34 -22.71 27.79
CA VAL A 460 9.36 -22.93 26.36
C VAL A 460 8.33 -24.05 26.16
N THR A 461 7.10 -23.65 25.87
CA THR A 461 6.12 -24.55 25.28
C THR A 461 6.75 -24.96 23.97
N GLU A 462 7.21 -26.20 23.92
CA GLU A 462 7.54 -26.86 22.66
C GLU A 462 6.37 -26.63 21.72
N ILE A 463 6.61 -25.85 20.68
CA ILE A 463 5.70 -25.76 19.57
C ILE A 463 5.81 -27.11 18.88
N SER A 464 4.97 -28.04 19.32
CA SER A 464 4.74 -29.30 18.64
C SER A 464 4.42 -28.96 17.19
N SER A 465 5.21 -29.51 16.28
CA SER A 465 4.97 -29.50 14.84
C SER A 465 3.50 -29.82 14.56
N PRO A 466 2.81 -29.10 13.69
CA PRO A 466 1.43 -29.43 13.38
C PRO A 466 1.39 -30.84 12.80
N VAL A 467 0.64 -31.68 13.47
CA VAL A 467 0.22 -33.01 13.06
C VAL A 467 -0.16 -32.97 11.58
N ARG A 468 0.44 -33.87 10.80
CA ARG A 468 -0.02 -34.21 9.46
C ARG A 468 -1.50 -34.55 9.56
N GLY A 469 -2.36 -33.65 9.09
CA GLY A 469 -3.78 -33.93 8.92
C GLY A 469 -3.91 -35.10 7.95
N GLU A 470 -4.49 -36.16 8.44
CA GLU A 470 -4.95 -37.30 7.64
C GLU A 470 -5.83 -36.77 6.51
N ALA A 471 -5.43 -37.05 5.29
CA ALA A 471 -6.28 -36.89 4.11
C ALA A 471 -7.46 -37.84 4.28
N GLY A 472 -8.58 -37.30 4.74
CA GLY A 472 -9.84 -38.02 4.79
C GLY A 472 -10.21 -38.55 3.41
N ARG A 473 -10.14 -39.85 3.24
CA ARG A 473 -10.79 -40.56 2.12
C ARG A 473 -12.30 -40.43 2.37
N GLY A 474 -12.96 -39.72 1.47
CA GLY A 474 -14.39 -39.55 1.50
C GLY A 474 -14.83 -38.27 0.78
N ALA A 475 -14.32 -38.01 -0.44
CA ALA A 475 -14.92 -37.05 -1.34
C ALA A 475 -15.84 -37.82 -2.30
N GLU A 476 -17.12 -37.89 -1.96
CA GLU A 476 -18.16 -38.00 -2.98
C GLU A 476 -17.88 -36.97 -4.07
N THR A 477 -18.10 -37.37 -5.32
CA THR A 477 -17.90 -36.56 -6.53
C THR A 477 -18.87 -35.37 -6.53
N ALA A 478 -18.55 -34.32 -5.77
CA ALA A 478 -19.27 -33.07 -5.84
C ALA A 478 -19.03 -32.45 -7.23
N ASP A 479 -20.13 -32.03 -7.87
CA ASP A 479 -20.09 -31.28 -9.13
C ASP A 479 -19.06 -30.12 -9.00
N PRO A 480 -18.00 -30.08 -9.84
CA PRO A 480 -16.97 -29.05 -9.76
C PRO A 480 -17.56 -27.63 -9.84
N GLY A 481 -18.67 -27.43 -10.55
CA GLY A 481 -19.39 -26.18 -10.64
C GLY A 481 -20.05 -25.76 -9.33
N LEU A 482 -20.60 -26.70 -8.58
CA LEU A 482 -21.20 -26.44 -7.26
C LEU A 482 -20.14 -26.08 -6.22
N ALA A 483 -19.01 -26.76 -6.24
CA ALA A 483 -17.88 -26.47 -5.34
C ALA A 483 -17.30 -25.08 -5.61
N ALA A 484 -17.12 -24.69 -6.87
CA ALA A 484 -16.66 -23.36 -7.26
C ALA A 484 -17.64 -22.26 -6.81
N THR A 485 -18.95 -22.46 -6.99
CA THR A 485 -19.99 -21.52 -6.58
C THR A 485 -20.05 -21.35 -5.06
N THR A 486 -19.94 -22.43 -4.30
CA THR A 486 -19.90 -22.40 -2.83
C THR A 486 -18.68 -21.65 -2.33
N LEU A 487 -17.51 -21.88 -2.94
CA LEU A 487 -16.29 -21.16 -2.61
C LEU A 487 -16.43 -19.66 -2.93
N LEU A 488 -16.98 -19.32 -4.10
CA LEU A 488 -17.22 -17.94 -4.51
C LEU A 488 -18.13 -17.23 -3.51
N ALA A 489 -19.25 -17.83 -3.12
CA ALA A 489 -20.20 -17.27 -2.15
C ALA A 489 -19.49 -16.94 -0.83
N ARG A 490 -18.76 -17.89 -0.26
CA ARG A 490 -18.01 -17.70 0.98
C ARG A 490 -16.98 -16.56 0.87
N ARG A 491 -16.26 -16.48 -0.25
CA ARG A 491 -15.22 -15.44 -0.44
C ARG A 491 -15.82 -14.06 -0.63
N LEU A 492 -16.95 -13.96 -1.30
CA LEU A 492 -17.69 -12.71 -1.44
C LEU A 492 -18.24 -12.22 -0.10
N GLU A 493 -18.77 -13.12 0.72
CA GLU A 493 -19.25 -12.79 2.06
C GLU A 493 -18.12 -12.30 2.97
N GLU A 494 -16.97 -12.97 2.97
CA GLU A 494 -15.75 -12.52 3.65
C GLU A 494 -15.30 -11.10 3.21
N ALA A 495 -15.60 -10.73 1.97
CA ALA A 495 -15.30 -9.42 1.40
C ALA A 495 -16.43 -8.39 1.60
N GLY A 496 -17.51 -8.73 2.27
CA GLY A 496 -18.67 -7.86 2.48
C GLY A 496 -19.59 -7.74 1.27
N SER A 497 -19.60 -8.74 0.39
CA SER A 497 -20.49 -8.87 -0.78
C SER A 497 -21.40 -10.08 -0.64
N THR A 498 -22.44 -10.16 -1.43
CA THR A 498 -23.36 -11.32 -1.44
C THR A 498 -23.41 -11.97 -2.81
N LEU A 499 -23.71 -13.27 -2.83
CA LEU A 499 -23.96 -14.05 -4.04
C LEU A 499 -25.41 -14.51 -4.06
N GLU A 500 -26.12 -14.22 -5.14
CA GLU A 500 -27.48 -14.69 -5.40
C GLU A 500 -27.49 -15.52 -6.70
N GLN A 501 -28.40 -16.47 -6.80
CA GLN A 501 -28.59 -17.24 -8.03
C GLN A 501 -30.00 -16.96 -8.57
N VAL A 502 -30.05 -16.61 -9.83
CA VAL A 502 -31.31 -16.24 -10.50
C VAL A 502 -31.43 -16.97 -11.84
N GLN A 503 -32.58 -17.53 -12.13
CA GLN A 503 -32.88 -18.21 -13.39
C GLN A 503 -33.97 -17.46 -14.15
N GLY A 504 -33.72 -17.23 -15.42
CA GLY A 504 -34.64 -16.60 -16.35
C GLY A 504 -34.82 -15.08 -16.19
N PRO A 505 -35.20 -14.39 -17.25
CA PRO A 505 -35.29 -12.94 -17.30
C PRO A 505 -36.32 -12.33 -16.37
N ALA A 506 -37.47 -12.97 -16.19
CA ALA A 506 -38.54 -12.47 -15.33
C ALA A 506 -38.15 -12.48 -13.82
N ALA A 507 -37.41 -13.51 -13.37
CA ALA A 507 -36.93 -13.58 -12.00
C ALA A 507 -35.83 -12.53 -11.75
N LEU A 508 -34.94 -12.32 -12.74
CA LEU A 508 -33.94 -11.28 -12.70
C LEU A 508 -34.57 -9.88 -12.64
N ALA A 509 -35.59 -9.61 -13.45
CA ALA A 509 -36.30 -8.34 -13.45
C ALA A 509 -36.95 -8.06 -12.08
N ARG A 510 -37.65 -9.03 -11.47
CA ARG A 510 -38.18 -8.89 -10.11
C ARG A 510 -37.11 -8.59 -9.07
N ARG A 511 -35.95 -9.25 -9.18
CA ARG A 511 -34.84 -9.02 -8.26
C ARG A 511 -34.26 -7.60 -8.40
N VAL A 512 -34.08 -7.12 -9.62
CA VAL A 512 -33.59 -5.76 -9.91
C VAL A 512 -34.63 -4.70 -9.53
N ALA A 513 -35.92 -4.96 -9.78
CA ALA A 513 -37.01 -4.05 -9.40
C ALA A 513 -37.14 -3.83 -7.89
N ALA A 514 -36.69 -4.78 -7.07
CA ALA A 514 -36.65 -4.66 -5.62
C ALA A 514 -35.42 -3.86 -5.10
N ALA A 515 -34.53 -3.42 -5.98
CA ALA A 515 -33.34 -2.66 -5.60
C ALA A 515 -33.64 -1.15 -5.51
N PRO A 516 -32.83 -0.36 -4.76
CA PRO A 516 -33.02 1.07 -4.58
C PRO A 516 -33.05 1.86 -5.89
N PRO A 517 -34.10 2.66 -6.16
CA PRO A 517 -34.16 3.51 -7.36
C PRO A 517 -33.26 4.75 -7.22
N PRO A 518 -32.86 5.44 -8.33
CA PRO A 518 -33.09 5.02 -9.70
C PRO A 518 -32.19 3.86 -10.12
N VAL A 519 -32.71 2.98 -11.01
CA VAL A 519 -31.97 1.84 -11.56
C VAL A 519 -31.31 2.24 -12.87
N TRP A 520 -30.00 2.02 -12.96
CA TRP A 520 -29.21 2.27 -14.14
C TRP A 520 -28.62 0.98 -14.69
N LEU A 521 -28.76 0.77 -15.97
CA LEU A 521 -28.23 -0.37 -16.68
C LEU A 521 -27.02 0.05 -17.51
N GLU A 522 -25.98 -0.79 -17.54
CA GLU A 522 -24.91 -0.70 -18.52
C GLU A 522 -25.48 -0.93 -19.92
N ASP A 523 -24.97 -0.24 -20.96
CA ASP A 523 -25.34 -0.56 -22.34
C ASP A 523 -24.66 -1.86 -22.79
N HIS A 524 -25.28 -2.95 -22.44
CA HIS A 524 -24.84 -4.30 -22.75
C HIS A 524 -25.97 -5.11 -23.39
N PRO A 525 -25.70 -5.94 -24.42
CA PRO A 525 -26.74 -6.71 -25.11
C PRO A 525 -27.66 -7.53 -24.17
N TRP A 526 -27.10 -8.14 -23.13
CA TRP A 526 -27.85 -8.91 -22.13
C TRP A 526 -28.81 -8.07 -21.29
N LEU A 527 -28.51 -6.80 -21.08
CA LEU A 527 -29.34 -5.91 -20.26
C LEU A 527 -30.49 -5.26 -21.06
N ARG A 528 -30.47 -5.31 -22.39
CA ARG A 528 -31.56 -4.77 -23.22
C ARG A 528 -32.85 -5.51 -23.02
N GLY A 529 -32.84 -6.86 -22.93
CA GLY A 529 -34.00 -7.66 -22.59
C GLY A 529 -34.51 -7.41 -21.16
N LEU A 530 -33.60 -7.19 -20.22
CA LEU A 530 -33.93 -6.85 -18.85
C LEU A 530 -34.68 -5.51 -18.74
N ALA A 531 -34.30 -4.52 -19.53
CA ALA A 531 -34.99 -3.22 -19.54
C ALA A 531 -36.48 -3.36 -19.83
N ALA A 532 -36.85 -4.12 -20.88
CA ALA A 532 -38.23 -4.38 -21.24
C ALA A 532 -39.00 -5.12 -20.13
N GLU A 533 -38.39 -6.05 -19.42
CA GLU A 533 -39.01 -6.75 -18.30
C GLU A 533 -39.22 -5.85 -17.07
N LEU A 534 -38.28 -4.93 -16.81
CA LEU A 534 -38.40 -3.94 -15.72
C LEU A 534 -39.54 -2.94 -15.97
N GLU A 535 -39.71 -2.49 -17.22
CA GLU A 535 -40.83 -1.62 -17.62
C GLU A 535 -42.19 -2.27 -17.36
N LYS A 536 -42.34 -3.58 -17.61
CA LYS A 536 -43.55 -4.33 -17.27
C LYS A 536 -43.83 -4.35 -15.76
N LEU A 537 -42.82 -4.22 -14.94
CA LEU A 537 -42.94 -4.15 -13.47
C LEU A 537 -43.08 -2.69 -12.95
N GLY A 538 -43.24 -1.71 -13.85
CA GLY A 538 -43.38 -0.30 -13.49
C GLY A 538 -42.07 0.39 -13.13
N VAL A 539 -40.91 -0.24 -13.34
CA VAL A 539 -39.59 0.36 -13.14
C VAL A 539 -39.10 0.90 -14.47
N GLN A 540 -38.78 2.20 -14.52
CA GLN A 540 -38.17 2.82 -15.68
C GLN A 540 -36.63 2.82 -15.54
N PRO A 541 -35.92 1.84 -16.13
CA PRO A 541 -34.49 1.81 -16.07
C PRO A 541 -33.90 2.89 -16.98
N ARG A 542 -32.75 3.45 -16.56
CA ARG A 542 -31.96 4.36 -17.36
C ARG A 542 -30.76 3.60 -17.92
N VAL A 543 -30.49 3.78 -19.22
CA VAL A 543 -29.29 3.19 -19.84
C VAL A 543 -28.17 4.22 -19.83
N ALA A 544 -27.00 3.83 -19.34
CA ALA A 544 -25.84 4.71 -19.25
C ALA A 544 -25.13 4.83 -20.61
N VAL A 545 -25.63 5.68 -21.51
CA VAL A 545 -25.08 5.84 -22.88
C VAL A 545 -24.13 7.03 -23.00
N SER A 546 -24.46 8.18 -22.43
CA SER A 546 -23.69 9.41 -22.64
C SER A 546 -23.80 10.44 -21.50
N GLU A 547 -24.79 10.35 -20.65
CA GLU A 547 -25.03 11.30 -19.57
C GLU A 547 -24.55 10.76 -18.21
N TRP A 548 -24.03 11.69 -17.40
CA TRP A 548 -23.62 11.39 -16.06
C TRP A 548 -24.82 11.17 -15.17
N ALA A 549 -24.90 9.99 -14.54
CA ALA A 549 -25.85 9.74 -13.48
C ALA A 549 -25.45 10.56 -12.24
N PRO A 550 -26.16 11.63 -11.87
CA PRO A 550 -25.77 12.44 -10.72
C PRO A 550 -25.81 11.66 -9.40
N GLU A 551 -26.77 10.76 -9.23
CA GLU A 551 -26.84 9.78 -8.16
C GLU A 551 -27.55 8.51 -8.67
N ALA A 552 -26.83 7.40 -8.71
CA ALA A 552 -27.44 6.11 -9.00
C ALA A 552 -27.85 5.44 -7.68
N GLY A 553 -29.12 5.06 -7.53
CA GLY A 553 -29.55 4.18 -6.45
C GLY A 553 -28.92 2.81 -6.63
N THR A 554 -29.14 2.23 -7.81
CA THR A 554 -28.63 0.90 -8.19
C THR A 554 -28.00 0.95 -9.58
N ALA A 555 -26.80 0.38 -9.71
CA ALA A 555 -26.18 0.08 -10.99
C ALA A 555 -26.24 -1.41 -11.28
N VAL A 556 -26.55 -1.77 -12.53
CA VAL A 556 -26.54 -3.15 -13.01
C VAL A 556 -25.50 -3.26 -14.13
N THR A 557 -24.52 -4.13 -13.96
CA THR A 557 -23.47 -4.38 -14.97
C THR A 557 -23.30 -5.87 -15.21
N VAL A 558 -22.60 -6.21 -16.30
CA VAL A 558 -22.29 -7.60 -16.66
C VAL A 558 -20.80 -7.86 -16.46
N ALA A 559 -20.48 -8.93 -15.75
CA ALA A 559 -19.10 -9.36 -15.57
C ALA A 559 -18.64 -10.29 -16.69
N LEU A 560 -17.36 -10.21 -16.99
CA LEU A 560 -16.67 -11.14 -17.90
C LEU A 560 -16.53 -12.53 -17.28
N GLY A 561 -16.47 -12.63 -15.96
CA GLY A 561 -16.35 -13.87 -15.21
C GLY A 561 -16.06 -13.64 -13.74
N ALA A 562 -15.94 -14.73 -12.97
CA ALA A 562 -15.62 -14.70 -11.56
C ALA A 562 -14.51 -15.67 -11.20
N VAL A 563 -13.72 -15.30 -10.18
CA VAL A 563 -12.58 -16.05 -9.64
C VAL A 563 -12.91 -16.49 -8.22
N PRO A 564 -13.39 -17.74 -8.01
CA PRO A 564 -13.86 -18.22 -6.71
C PRO A 564 -12.79 -18.18 -5.60
N GLU A 565 -11.55 -18.47 -5.92
CA GLU A 565 -10.46 -18.50 -4.94
C GLU A 565 -10.18 -17.14 -4.27
N THR A 566 -10.46 -16.03 -4.96
CA THR A 566 -10.28 -14.67 -4.44
C THR A 566 -11.61 -14.00 -4.07
N GLY A 567 -12.73 -14.51 -4.56
CA GLY A 567 -14.04 -13.85 -4.45
C GLY A 567 -14.14 -12.62 -5.36
N SER A 568 -13.47 -12.63 -6.51
CA SER A 568 -13.41 -11.48 -7.41
C SER A 568 -14.26 -11.69 -8.65
N VAL A 569 -14.83 -10.61 -9.16
CA VAL A 569 -15.50 -10.56 -10.47
C VAL A 569 -14.75 -9.60 -11.40
N LEU A 570 -14.68 -9.96 -12.67
CA LEU A 570 -14.01 -9.18 -13.70
C LEU A 570 -15.05 -8.35 -14.45
N VAL A 571 -14.87 -7.05 -14.48
CA VAL A 571 -15.73 -6.11 -15.20
C VAL A 571 -14.89 -5.36 -16.20
N GLU A 572 -15.30 -5.38 -17.47
CA GLU A 572 -14.72 -4.51 -18.47
C GLU A 572 -15.37 -3.14 -18.36
N ALA A 573 -14.56 -2.11 -18.24
CA ALA A 573 -15.08 -0.78 -18.28
C ALA A 573 -15.07 -0.29 -19.71
N GLY A 574 -16.24 -0.11 -20.27
CA GLY A 574 -16.46 0.67 -21.47
C GLY A 574 -15.86 2.08 -21.33
N GLY A 575 -15.78 2.82 -22.42
CA GLY A 575 -15.38 4.24 -22.38
C GLY A 575 -16.50 5.14 -21.84
N GLY A 576 -16.14 6.31 -21.33
CA GLY A 576 -17.11 7.34 -20.95
C GLY A 576 -17.86 7.15 -19.64
N PRO A 577 -19.03 7.79 -19.48
CA PRO A 577 -19.81 7.77 -18.23
C PRO A 577 -20.26 6.37 -17.79
N ALA A 578 -20.54 5.47 -18.72
CA ALA A 578 -20.91 4.09 -18.44
C ALA A 578 -19.84 3.36 -17.65
N ALA A 579 -18.56 3.63 -17.92
CA ALA A 579 -17.44 3.05 -17.18
C ALA A 579 -17.42 3.41 -15.69
N MET A 580 -18.14 4.46 -15.31
CA MET A 580 -18.18 4.95 -13.94
C MET A 580 -19.44 4.50 -13.19
N LEU A 581 -20.42 3.99 -13.89
CA LEU A 581 -21.69 3.55 -13.31
C LEU A 581 -21.49 2.58 -12.11
N PRO A 582 -20.61 1.56 -12.20
CA PRO A 582 -20.37 0.63 -11.10
C PRO A 582 -19.88 1.30 -9.82
N PHE A 583 -19.22 2.45 -9.93
CA PHE A 583 -18.55 3.11 -8.83
C PHE A 583 -19.32 4.30 -8.24
N ARG A 584 -20.43 4.68 -8.85
CA ARG A 584 -21.28 5.80 -8.40
C ARG A 584 -22.59 5.37 -7.74
N ALA A 585 -22.98 4.14 -7.90
CA ALA A 585 -24.19 3.62 -7.30
C ALA A 585 -24.05 3.36 -5.79
N ARG A 586 -25.14 3.48 -5.06
CA ARG A 586 -25.19 3.03 -3.66
C ARG A 586 -25.11 1.52 -3.58
N GLU A 587 -25.82 0.83 -4.48
CA GLU A 587 -25.80 -0.62 -4.67
C GLU A 587 -25.34 -0.95 -6.08
N HIS A 588 -24.41 -1.88 -6.20
CA HIS A 588 -23.94 -2.39 -7.47
C HIS A 588 -24.32 -3.87 -7.59
N LEU A 589 -25.17 -4.18 -8.56
CA LEU A 589 -25.56 -5.54 -8.95
C LEU A 589 -24.71 -5.95 -10.15
N ILE A 590 -23.97 -7.04 -10.02
CA ILE A 590 -23.13 -7.55 -11.10
C ILE A 590 -23.66 -8.90 -11.54
N LEU A 591 -24.08 -8.98 -12.80
CA LEU A 591 -24.51 -10.23 -13.42
C LEU A 591 -23.30 -11.01 -13.89
N VAL A 592 -23.16 -12.25 -13.44
CA VAL A 592 -22.08 -13.15 -13.85
C VAL A 592 -22.68 -14.33 -14.60
N PRO A 593 -22.28 -14.58 -15.84
CA PRO A 593 -22.66 -15.80 -16.55
C PRO A 593 -22.23 -17.04 -15.76
N ARG A 594 -23.17 -17.95 -15.45
CA ARG A 594 -22.87 -19.13 -14.63
C ARG A 594 -21.72 -19.96 -15.21
N ALA A 595 -21.66 -20.08 -16.52
CA ALA A 595 -20.57 -20.79 -17.22
C ALA A 595 -19.17 -20.17 -17.00
N ARG A 596 -19.09 -18.91 -16.53
CA ARG A 596 -17.84 -18.17 -16.30
C ARG A 596 -17.55 -17.89 -14.82
N ALA A 597 -18.28 -18.55 -13.92
CA ALA A 597 -18.17 -18.35 -12.48
C ALA A 597 -17.05 -19.18 -11.82
N GLY A 598 -16.26 -19.95 -12.57
CA GLY A 598 -15.26 -20.89 -12.06
C GLY A 598 -13.83 -20.64 -12.57
N MET A 599 -13.47 -19.42 -12.95
CA MET A 599 -12.13 -19.11 -13.47
C MET A 599 -11.06 -19.19 -12.37
N SER A 600 -9.89 -19.75 -12.67
CA SER A 600 -8.73 -19.58 -11.81
C SER A 600 -8.14 -18.18 -11.94
N LEU A 601 -7.36 -17.74 -10.95
CA LEU A 601 -6.68 -16.45 -10.99
C LEU A 601 -5.74 -16.33 -12.20
N SER A 602 -5.02 -17.42 -12.52
CA SER A 602 -4.13 -17.48 -13.70
C SER A 602 -4.90 -17.36 -15.02
N GLN A 603 -6.06 -18.02 -15.14
CA GLN A 603 -6.93 -17.89 -16.31
C GLN A 603 -7.46 -16.45 -16.46
N ALA A 604 -7.87 -15.83 -15.37
CA ALA A 604 -8.34 -14.46 -15.37
C ALA A 604 -7.24 -13.47 -15.80
N LEU A 605 -6.00 -13.66 -15.33
CA LEU A 605 -4.84 -12.86 -15.77
C LEU A 605 -4.53 -13.03 -17.25
N ALA A 606 -4.57 -14.28 -17.75
CA ALA A 606 -4.38 -14.55 -19.17
C ALA A 606 -5.48 -13.91 -20.06
N TRP A 607 -6.66 -13.71 -19.52
CA TRP A 607 -7.76 -13.04 -20.23
C TRP A 607 -7.57 -11.54 -20.35
N VAL A 608 -6.95 -10.88 -19.36
CA VAL A 608 -6.71 -9.43 -19.37
C VAL A 608 -6.09 -8.96 -20.69
N HIS A 609 -5.23 -9.77 -21.30
CA HIS A 609 -4.63 -9.45 -22.61
C HIS A 609 -5.62 -9.31 -23.77
N ARG A 610 -6.79 -9.94 -23.67
CA ARG A 610 -7.80 -9.99 -24.73
C ARG A 610 -8.93 -9.00 -24.53
N LEU A 611 -8.88 -8.27 -23.41
CA LEU A 611 -9.95 -7.37 -22.99
C LEU A 611 -9.63 -5.92 -23.38
N GLY A 612 -10.61 -5.05 -23.24
CA GLY A 612 -10.53 -3.65 -23.59
C GLY A 612 -9.48 -2.86 -22.80
N PRO A 613 -9.40 -1.55 -23.04
CA PRO A 613 -8.33 -0.69 -22.52
C PRO A 613 -8.31 -0.56 -21.00
N LEU A 614 -9.38 -0.95 -20.34
CA LEU A 614 -9.50 -0.87 -18.90
C LEU A 614 -10.38 -2.01 -18.36
N VAL A 615 -9.78 -2.85 -17.54
CA VAL A 615 -10.46 -3.94 -16.84
C VAL A 615 -10.32 -3.72 -15.33
N SER A 616 -11.35 -4.03 -14.58
CA SER A 616 -11.33 -3.96 -13.12
C SER A 616 -11.73 -5.29 -12.51
N TRP A 617 -10.98 -5.73 -11.51
CA TRP A 617 -11.38 -6.81 -10.63
C TRP A 617 -11.98 -6.22 -9.37
N LEU A 618 -13.21 -6.63 -9.07
CA LEU A 618 -13.98 -6.20 -7.92
C LEU A 618 -14.08 -7.38 -6.96
N THR A 619 -13.49 -7.24 -5.79
CA THR A 619 -13.51 -8.29 -4.74
C THR A 619 -14.48 -7.93 -3.62
N GLY A 620 -14.92 -6.68 -3.54
CA GLY A 620 -15.85 -6.21 -2.53
C GLY A 620 -16.25 -4.76 -2.76
N PRO A 621 -17.14 -4.22 -1.91
CA PRO A 621 -17.54 -2.82 -1.98
C PRO A 621 -16.35 -1.90 -1.71
N SER A 622 -16.45 -0.65 -2.19
CA SER A 622 -15.50 0.42 -1.85
C SER A 622 -15.36 0.54 -0.33
N ARG A 623 -14.14 0.67 0.16
CA ARG A 623 -13.88 0.72 1.60
C ARG A 623 -12.61 1.49 1.94
N THR A 624 -12.59 2.08 3.13
CA THR A 624 -11.40 2.67 3.73
C THR A 624 -11.21 2.20 5.17
N ALA A 625 -10.01 2.29 5.67
CA ALA A 625 -9.69 2.06 7.09
C ALA A 625 -8.66 3.07 7.59
N ASP A 626 -8.60 4.25 6.99
CA ASP A 626 -7.57 5.25 7.29
C ASP A 626 -7.83 6.02 8.58
N ILE A 627 -9.08 6.02 9.06
CA ILE A 627 -9.42 6.58 10.35
C ILE A 627 -9.34 5.50 11.42
N GLU A 628 -8.31 5.55 12.25
CA GLU A 628 -8.04 4.63 13.38
C GLU A 628 -8.07 3.13 13.02
N LYS A 629 -7.91 2.76 11.73
CA LYS A 629 -8.07 1.37 11.23
C LYS A 629 -9.45 0.77 11.50
N VAL A 630 -10.48 1.62 11.50
CA VAL A 630 -11.89 1.19 11.51
C VAL A 630 -12.37 1.08 10.07
N LEU A 631 -12.91 -0.09 9.69
CA LEU A 631 -13.39 -0.33 8.34
C LEU A 631 -14.69 0.44 8.08
N VAL A 632 -14.70 1.28 7.04
CA VAL A 632 -15.87 2.01 6.56
C VAL A 632 -16.15 1.60 5.12
N LEU A 633 -17.40 1.25 4.80
CA LEU A 633 -17.85 0.90 3.45
C LEU A 633 -18.37 2.13 2.69
N GLY A 634 -18.15 2.17 1.38
CA GLY A 634 -18.60 3.24 0.50
C GLY A 634 -17.78 4.51 0.64
N ALA A 635 -16.44 4.40 0.60
CA ALA A 635 -15.54 5.56 0.70
C ALA A 635 -15.75 6.53 -0.47
N GLN A 636 -15.56 6.06 -1.70
CA GLN A 636 -15.82 6.84 -2.93
C GLN A 636 -16.67 6.05 -3.94
N GLY A 637 -17.03 4.79 -3.65
CA GLY A 637 -17.77 3.89 -4.50
C GLY A 637 -18.96 3.24 -3.79
N PRO A 638 -19.51 2.13 -4.31
CA PRO A 638 -20.70 1.49 -3.79
C PRO A 638 -20.50 0.98 -2.36
N ARG A 639 -21.57 1.13 -1.55
CA ARG A 639 -21.60 0.57 -0.18
C ARG A 639 -21.97 -0.90 -0.17
N SER A 640 -22.70 -1.34 -1.20
CA SER A 640 -23.17 -2.71 -1.36
C SER A 640 -22.78 -3.22 -2.74
N LEU A 641 -22.18 -4.38 -2.78
CA LEU A 641 -21.85 -5.12 -3.99
C LEU A 641 -22.52 -6.48 -3.92
N LYS A 642 -23.38 -6.76 -4.89
CA LYS A 642 -24.11 -8.03 -4.98
C LYS A 642 -23.83 -8.69 -6.31
N ILE A 643 -23.45 -9.94 -6.25
CA ILE A 643 -23.16 -10.76 -7.43
C ILE A 643 -24.36 -11.64 -7.69
N ILE A 644 -24.85 -11.65 -8.92
CA ILE A 644 -25.97 -12.47 -9.37
C ILE A 644 -25.43 -13.46 -10.41
N LEU A 645 -25.40 -14.73 -10.05
CA LEU A 645 -25.17 -15.79 -11.03
C LEU A 645 -26.42 -15.97 -11.85
N TYR A 646 -26.30 -15.65 -13.14
CA TYR A 646 -27.42 -15.71 -14.08
C TYR A 646 -27.24 -16.85 -15.07
N GLN A 647 -28.29 -17.64 -15.25
CA GLN A 647 -28.40 -18.68 -16.27
C GLN A 647 -29.55 -18.32 -17.18
N GLU A 648 -29.25 -18.17 -18.48
CA GLU A 648 -30.34 -18.10 -19.48
C GLU A 648 -31.13 -19.40 -19.47
N GLU A 649 -32.45 -19.28 -19.64
CA GLU A 649 -33.28 -20.44 -19.96
C GLU A 649 -32.91 -20.89 -21.37
N THR A 650 -32.42 -22.14 -21.50
CA THR A 650 -32.11 -22.80 -22.78
C THR A 650 -33.35 -23.03 -23.61
#